data_d8bc6eafa8618857e500e596493767f8
#
_entry.id   d8bc6eafa8618857e500e596493767f8
#
_cell.length_a   1.000
_cell.length_b   1.000
_cell.length_c   1.000
_cell.angle_alpha   90.00
_cell.angle_beta   90.00
_cell.angle_gamma   90.00
#
_symmetry.space_group_name_H-M   'P 1'
#
loop_
_entity.id
_entity.type
_entity.pdbx_description
1 polymer ?
#
loop_
_entity_poly.entity_id
_entity_poly.type
_entity_poly.pdbx_seq_one_letter_code
_entity_poly.pdbx_strand_id
1 'polypeptide(L)'
;MLLAEYPSNTTSAQAQSALPPVTVEAPAQRPKPARASEETSRRTQTAARQRNRNAAPAAPTISERAAAEAAAQQAAKLGYRAMPSATTLRSGASPLDTSQAVNIVPEQVLKDQLPRNIDDALINISGITQTNTLAGSQDAVIRRGFGDNRDGSIMRNGMPLVQGRSFNSAVESVEVLKGPASLLYGIMDPGGIVNTISKRPELYQHGSVTLLGSAFSASKTGADGLLDVTGPIGDQGLAYRFIGYGVSEDYWRNFGRHREMLVAPSLAWYGQDTTVQLNYEHREFIYPFDRGTAFNPVTKAPLAVPADRRLDEPFNNTWGTSDLMQASVEHRFNQDWKLYAGYSYNTETFSANQLRITGINFTTGAETRSNDGTGSSLSNVSYGTSYISGGFWLGNMRNDVVFGGDGQYRTIYRDVLIRQATPAFNVYNPVYGLIGPGTTASNSDSAQTDKLGQWSLFFQDTLHLTERFALVGGVRYMDYDQIAGRGKPFVTNTNVSQDKVLPLGGAIFKLTDQVSLYASYTESLKPNSTIAPIGVTIDSNVAPEEGVSYETGVKFDLNKRISGTLALYDLDKKNVQTTKTNSAGVVELHTVGRAHSRGIELDVTGRLTDSWALIGSYGYTDARVTASEDPTLYGKKLQNVALNTASLYLVYDFGTALPGQLRLGGGARYVGDRPGDSTNTFFLPSYVVADIFATYETKYEQFPVVYQFNVKNLFDTVYYPSAVNNLNVAIGDARRVSLSATVKF
;
A
#
# COMPACT_ATOMS: atom_id res chain seq x y z
N MET A 1 57.84 -18.98 30.45
CA MET A 1 58.58 -19.28 31.72
C MET A 1 57.53 -19.57 32.77
N LEU A 2 57.55 -20.81 33.27
CA LEU A 2 56.86 -21.43 34.43
C LEU A 2 55.31 -21.51 34.30
N LEU A 3 54.73 -22.66 34.00
CA LEU A 3 54.70 -24.04 34.60
C LEU A 3 54.23 -24.06 36.06
N ALA A 4 53.20 -24.87 36.23
CA ALA A 4 52.82 -25.73 37.37
C ALA A 4 51.39 -25.41 37.89
N GLU A 5 50.49 -26.27 38.28
CA GLU A 5 50.42 -27.75 38.33
C GLU A 5 48.97 -28.11 38.66
N TYR A 6 48.51 -29.26 38.20
CA TYR A 6 47.26 -29.90 38.66
C TYR A 6 47.41 -30.54 40.02
N PRO A 7 46.37 -30.77 40.78
CA PRO A 7 46.12 -32.10 41.24
C PRO A 7 44.74 -32.68 40.91
N SER A 8 44.80 -33.92 40.50
CA SER A 8 43.78 -34.92 40.42
C SER A 8 43.16 -35.27 41.76
N ASN A 9 41.88 -35.46 41.88
CA ASN A 9 41.27 -36.32 42.89
C ASN A 9 40.08 -37.10 42.29
N THR A 10 40.31 -38.40 42.29
CA THR A 10 39.38 -39.50 42.13
C THR A 10 38.42 -39.60 43.30
N THR A 11 37.21 -40.00 43.07
CA THR A 11 36.39 -40.96 43.87
C THR A 11 34.91 -40.72 43.47
N SER A 12 34.15 -41.61 43.23
CA SER A 12 33.67 -42.92 43.52
C SER A 12 32.28 -43.08 42.98
N ALA A 13 32.07 -44.18 42.29
CA ALA A 13 30.74 -44.59 41.78
C ALA A 13 29.79 -44.83 42.95
N GLN A 14 28.60 -44.26 42.88
CA GLN A 14 27.47 -44.73 43.71
C GLN A 14 26.44 -45.46 42.83
N ALA A 15 26.00 -46.56 43.38
CA ALA A 15 25.19 -47.59 42.78
C ALA A 15 23.83 -47.13 42.32
N GLN A 16 23.41 -47.64 41.16
CA GLN A 16 22.04 -47.59 40.67
C GLN A 16 21.11 -48.33 41.63
N SER A 17 20.06 -47.67 42.09
CA SER A 17 18.93 -48.29 42.77
C SER A 17 18.05 -49.03 41.75
N ALA A 18 17.81 -50.31 42.03
CA ALA A 18 16.98 -51.21 41.23
C ALA A 18 15.53 -50.75 41.20
N LEU A 19 14.93 -50.80 40.01
CA LEU A 19 13.50 -50.62 39.79
C LEU A 19 12.72 -51.83 40.36
N PRO A 20 11.49 -51.67 40.89
CA PRO A 20 10.68 -52.78 41.37
C PRO A 20 10.16 -53.65 40.23
N PRO A 21 9.96 -54.97 40.48
CA PRO A 21 9.53 -55.92 39.46
C PRO A 21 8.11 -55.68 38.99
N VAL A 22 7.91 -55.67 37.65
CA VAL A 22 6.62 -55.64 37.00
C VAL A 22 6.02 -57.05 37.05
N THR A 23 4.92 -57.24 37.80
CA THR A 23 4.11 -58.46 37.80
C THR A 23 3.18 -58.46 36.60
N VAL A 24 3.39 -59.39 35.66
CA VAL A 24 2.45 -59.61 34.53
C VAL A 24 1.44 -60.66 34.96
N GLU A 25 0.20 -60.28 35.21
CA GLU A 25 -0.90 -61.24 35.38
C GLU A 25 -1.38 -61.74 33.99
N ALA A 26 -1.49 -63.06 33.89
CA ALA A 26 -1.99 -63.74 32.70
C ALA A 26 -3.54 -63.55 32.59
N PRO A 27 -4.08 -63.33 31.39
CA PRO A 27 -5.50 -63.07 31.20
C PRO A 27 -6.30 -64.35 31.43
N ALA A 28 -7.36 -64.23 32.27
CA ALA A 28 -8.36 -65.28 32.52
C ALA A 28 -9.15 -65.63 31.23
N GLN A 29 -9.31 -66.91 30.93
CA GLN A 29 -10.10 -67.40 29.80
C GLN A 29 -11.60 -67.05 30.00
N ARG A 30 -12.17 -66.31 29.02
CA ARG A 30 -13.61 -66.05 28.92
C ARG A 30 -14.35 -67.21 28.25
N PRO A 31 -15.55 -67.60 28.71
CA PRO A 31 -16.36 -68.62 28.07
C PRO A 31 -16.90 -68.18 26.70
N LYS A 32 -16.99 -69.10 25.72
CA LYS A 32 -17.50 -68.88 24.39
C LYS A 32 -18.97 -68.47 24.39
N PRO A 33 -19.37 -67.33 23.74
CA PRO A 33 -20.79 -67.03 23.55
C PRO A 33 -21.35 -67.77 22.31
N ALA A 34 -22.64 -68.06 22.40
CA ALA A 34 -23.40 -68.76 21.39
C ALA A 34 -23.55 -67.99 20.07
N ARG A 35 -23.52 -68.70 19.00
CA ARG A 35 -23.54 -68.28 17.59
C ARG A 35 -24.98 -67.89 17.16
N ALA A 36 -25.49 -66.69 17.48
CA ALA A 36 -26.77 -66.20 16.92
C ALA A 36 -27.03 -64.69 17.08
N SER A 37 -26.04 -63.77 16.92
CA SER A 37 -26.32 -62.33 16.87
C SER A 37 -25.30 -61.47 16.12
N GLU A 38 -24.37 -62.08 15.31
CA GLU A 38 -23.31 -61.29 14.65
C GLU A 38 -23.75 -60.56 13.36
N GLU A 39 -24.81 -60.98 12.70
CA GLU A 39 -25.21 -60.35 11.42
C GLU A 39 -25.96 -59.03 11.61
N THR A 40 -26.72 -58.84 12.69
CA THR A 40 -27.47 -57.60 12.91
C THR A 40 -26.58 -56.48 13.50
N SER A 41 -25.56 -56.87 14.26
CA SER A 41 -24.63 -55.89 14.88
C SER A 41 -23.62 -55.37 13.85
N ARG A 42 -23.19 -56.16 12.89
CA ARG A 42 -22.30 -55.70 11.79
C ARG A 42 -23.01 -54.76 10.82
N ARG A 43 -24.28 -54.95 10.52
CA ARG A 43 -25.06 -54.05 9.64
C ARG A 43 -25.30 -52.69 10.32
N THR A 44 -25.54 -52.64 11.62
CA THR A 44 -25.74 -51.38 12.36
C THR A 44 -24.42 -50.59 12.54
N GLN A 45 -23.30 -51.27 12.77
CA GLN A 45 -21.99 -50.60 12.88
C GLN A 45 -21.44 -50.13 11.53
N THR A 46 -21.72 -50.86 10.43
CA THR A 46 -21.34 -50.43 9.08
C THR A 46 -22.19 -49.25 8.60
N ALA A 47 -23.52 -49.26 8.92
CA ALA A 47 -24.41 -48.16 8.61
C ALA A 47 -24.09 -46.90 9.44
N ALA A 48 -23.69 -47.04 10.71
CA ALA A 48 -23.23 -45.93 11.55
C ALA A 48 -21.87 -45.37 11.10
N ARG A 49 -20.93 -46.26 10.64
CA ARG A 49 -19.65 -45.82 10.09
C ARG A 49 -19.77 -45.19 8.69
N GLN A 50 -20.72 -45.63 7.86
CA GLN A 50 -21.02 -45.01 6.57
C GLN A 50 -21.78 -43.70 6.73
N ARG A 51 -22.68 -43.54 7.73
CA ARG A 51 -23.30 -42.25 8.04
C ARG A 51 -22.29 -41.20 8.53
N ASN A 52 -21.29 -41.61 9.34
CA ASN A 52 -20.25 -40.69 9.80
C ASN A 52 -19.19 -40.36 8.72
N ARG A 53 -19.10 -41.15 7.63
CA ARG A 53 -18.20 -40.83 6.51
C ARG A 53 -18.80 -39.84 5.49
N ASN A 54 -20.12 -39.69 5.50
CA ASN A 54 -20.82 -38.78 4.56
C ASN A 54 -21.43 -37.55 5.25
N ALA A 55 -21.19 -37.33 6.54
CA ALA A 55 -21.49 -36.06 7.17
C ALA A 55 -20.37 -35.08 6.76
N ALA A 56 -20.67 -34.14 5.88
CA ALA A 56 -19.81 -32.98 5.67
C ALA A 56 -19.49 -32.38 7.07
N PRO A 57 -18.24 -31.94 7.29
CA PRO A 57 -17.91 -31.27 8.56
C PRO A 57 -18.95 -30.17 8.81
N ALA A 58 -19.56 -30.15 9.97
CA ALA A 58 -20.48 -29.09 10.33
C ALA A 58 -19.74 -27.74 10.20
N ALA A 59 -20.38 -26.76 9.57
CA ALA A 59 -19.80 -25.43 9.48
C ALA A 59 -19.48 -24.95 10.91
N PRO A 60 -18.31 -24.29 11.11
CA PRO A 60 -17.89 -23.85 12.43
C PRO A 60 -18.95 -22.91 13.04
N THR A 61 -19.23 -23.07 14.29
CA THR A 61 -20.12 -22.19 15.04
C THR A 61 -19.56 -20.76 15.10
N ILE A 62 -20.40 -19.79 15.41
CA ILE A 62 -19.97 -18.39 15.57
C ILE A 62 -18.85 -18.27 16.61
N SER A 63 -18.95 -19.06 17.72
CA SER A 63 -17.92 -19.12 18.75
C SER A 63 -16.60 -19.75 18.28
N GLU A 64 -16.65 -20.77 17.43
CA GLU A 64 -15.46 -21.39 16.84
C GLU A 64 -14.79 -20.46 15.82
N ARG A 65 -15.59 -19.68 15.08
CA ARG A 65 -15.07 -18.62 14.18
C ARG A 65 -14.41 -17.51 14.99
N ALA A 66 -15.03 -17.01 16.05
CA ALA A 66 -14.45 -16.00 16.92
C ALA A 66 -13.14 -16.49 17.55
N ALA A 67 -13.07 -17.74 17.98
CA ALA A 67 -11.86 -18.36 18.50
C ALA A 67 -10.77 -18.50 17.41
N ALA A 68 -11.15 -18.88 16.20
CA ALA A 68 -10.22 -18.98 15.07
C ALA A 68 -9.71 -17.60 14.62
N GLU A 69 -10.55 -16.58 14.58
CA GLU A 69 -10.15 -15.20 14.32
C GLU A 69 -9.22 -14.66 15.41
N ALA A 70 -9.56 -14.87 16.69
CA ALA A 70 -8.70 -14.49 17.82
C ALA A 70 -7.33 -15.19 17.75
N ALA A 71 -7.30 -16.48 17.41
CA ALA A 71 -6.06 -17.23 17.21
C ALA A 71 -5.25 -16.75 16.00
N ALA A 72 -5.91 -16.43 14.89
CA ALA A 72 -5.28 -15.87 13.68
C ALA A 72 -4.69 -14.48 13.95
N GLN A 73 -5.42 -13.64 14.69
CA GLN A 73 -4.93 -12.32 15.10
C GLN A 73 -3.78 -12.42 16.09
N GLN A 74 -3.83 -13.36 17.02
CA GLN A 74 -2.72 -13.61 17.94
C GLN A 74 -1.48 -14.13 17.20
N ALA A 75 -1.65 -14.96 16.17
CA ALA A 75 -0.58 -15.40 15.29
C ALA A 75 -0.04 -14.25 14.42
N ALA A 76 -0.89 -13.36 13.94
CA ALA A 76 -0.51 -12.14 13.22
C ALA A 76 0.20 -11.14 14.13
N LYS A 77 -0.21 -11.02 15.41
CA LYS A 77 0.47 -10.20 16.43
C LYS A 77 1.90 -10.69 16.74
N LEU A 78 2.20 -11.95 16.50
CA LEU A 78 3.51 -12.54 16.77
C LEU A 78 4.53 -12.26 15.66
N GLY A 79 4.20 -11.55 14.59
CA GLY A 79 5.21 -11.49 13.56
C GLY A 79 5.10 -10.54 12.43
N TYR A 80 6.22 -10.21 11.97
CA TYR A 80 6.52 -9.59 10.69
C TYR A 80 6.17 -10.50 9.49
N ARG A 81 5.52 -11.64 9.70
CA ARG A 81 5.11 -12.53 8.62
C ARG A 81 3.93 -11.90 7.86
N ALA A 82 4.09 -11.80 6.58
CA ALA A 82 3.01 -11.41 5.67
C ALA A 82 1.92 -12.48 5.66
N MET A 83 0.69 -12.12 6.01
CA MET A 83 -0.49 -12.98 5.81
C MET A 83 -1.12 -12.62 4.47
N PRO A 84 -1.43 -13.61 3.61
CA PRO A 84 -2.08 -13.32 2.34
C PRO A 84 -3.48 -12.74 2.58
N SER A 85 -3.79 -11.65 1.87
CA SER A 85 -5.15 -11.11 1.82
C SER A 85 -5.92 -11.74 0.68
N ALA A 86 -7.13 -12.17 0.96
CA ALA A 86 -8.06 -12.67 -0.06
C ALA A 86 -8.52 -11.55 -1.03
N THR A 87 -8.38 -10.28 -0.64
CA THR A 87 -8.88 -9.16 -1.43
C THR A 87 -7.97 -8.79 -2.58
N THR A 88 -6.65 -8.92 -2.45
CA THR A 88 -5.70 -8.51 -3.49
C THR A 88 -5.61 -9.48 -4.67
N LEU A 89 -5.98 -10.74 -4.51
CA LEU A 89 -5.89 -11.74 -5.58
C LEU A 89 -7.26 -12.19 -6.12
N ARG A 90 -8.36 -11.79 -5.51
CA ARG A 90 -9.75 -12.19 -5.82
C ARG A 90 -9.99 -13.72 -5.86
N SER A 91 -8.99 -14.52 -6.18
CA SER A 91 -9.04 -15.99 -6.19
C SER A 91 -8.92 -16.60 -4.79
N GLY A 92 -8.39 -15.87 -3.81
CA GLY A 92 -8.04 -16.41 -2.50
C GLY A 92 -6.81 -17.33 -2.51
N ALA A 93 -6.06 -17.39 -3.61
CA ALA A 93 -4.83 -18.17 -3.72
C ALA A 93 -3.76 -17.65 -2.73
N SER A 94 -2.89 -18.54 -2.26
CA SER A 94 -1.74 -18.14 -1.45
C SER A 94 -0.71 -17.38 -2.32
N PRO A 95 0.16 -16.55 -1.74
CA PRO A 95 1.24 -15.92 -2.51
C PRO A 95 2.11 -16.91 -3.29
N LEU A 96 2.33 -18.13 -2.78
CA LEU A 96 3.06 -19.19 -3.49
C LEU A 96 2.32 -19.74 -4.72
N ASP A 97 1.00 -19.58 -4.76
CA ASP A 97 0.11 -20.08 -5.81
C ASP A 97 -0.33 -18.97 -6.79
N THR A 98 0.46 -17.91 -6.92
CA THR A 98 0.20 -16.81 -7.86
C THR A 98 1.34 -16.62 -8.83
N SER A 99 1.03 -16.18 -10.05
CA SER A 99 2.02 -15.89 -11.09
C SER A 99 2.50 -14.43 -11.10
N GLN A 100 2.21 -13.64 -10.07
CA GLN A 100 2.63 -12.24 -9.93
C GLN A 100 3.22 -11.98 -8.54
N ALA A 101 4.16 -11.02 -8.43
CA ALA A 101 4.74 -10.61 -7.15
C ALA A 101 3.72 -9.84 -6.30
N VAL A 102 3.49 -10.32 -5.07
CA VAL A 102 2.64 -9.68 -4.06
C VAL A 102 3.44 -9.47 -2.79
N ASN A 103 3.50 -8.24 -2.31
CA ASN A 103 4.22 -7.87 -1.11
C ASN A 103 3.25 -7.26 -0.10
N ILE A 104 3.44 -7.56 1.18
CA ILE A 104 2.54 -7.14 2.25
C ILE A 104 3.35 -6.49 3.36
N VAL A 105 2.94 -5.28 3.77
CA VAL A 105 3.40 -4.64 5.01
C VAL A 105 2.38 -4.97 6.08
N PRO A 106 2.69 -5.87 7.02
CA PRO A 106 1.73 -6.32 8.03
C PRO A 106 1.49 -5.26 9.12
N GLU A 107 0.38 -5.36 9.83
CA GLU A 107 -0.04 -4.43 10.89
C GLU A 107 1.06 -4.18 11.93
N GLN A 108 1.80 -5.22 12.33
CA GLN A 108 2.87 -5.08 13.34
C GLN A 108 3.99 -4.14 12.86
N VAL A 109 4.35 -4.19 11.57
CA VAL A 109 5.35 -3.26 10.99
C VAL A 109 4.81 -1.83 11.02
N LEU A 110 3.52 -1.63 10.66
CA LEU A 110 2.89 -0.32 10.70
C LEU A 110 2.84 0.24 12.14
N LYS A 111 2.54 -0.61 13.14
CA LYS A 111 2.55 -0.24 14.56
C LYS A 111 3.95 0.13 15.06
N ASP A 112 4.97 -0.64 14.68
CA ASP A 112 6.34 -0.42 15.14
C ASP A 112 6.95 0.85 14.51
N GLN A 113 6.69 1.08 13.22
CA GLN A 113 7.29 2.18 12.46
C GLN A 113 6.50 3.49 12.49
N LEU A 114 5.21 3.47 12.89
CA LEU A 114 4.31 4.64 12.95
C LEU A 114 4.34 5.48 11.65
N PRO A 115 4.01 4.91 10.49
CA PRO A 115 3.97 5.67 9.24
C PRO A 115 2.87 6.73 9.28
N ARG A 116 3.14 7.91 8.68
CA ARG A 116 2.22 9.05 8.64
C ARG A 116 1.45 9.16 7.33
N ASN A 117 1.95 8.51 6.29
CA ASN A 117 1.39 8.49 4.95
C ASN A 117 1.73 7.17 4.25
N ILE A 118 1.23 7.00 3.03
CA ILE A 118 1.49 5.77 2.26
C ILE A 118 2.97 5.60 1.89
N ASP A 119 3.69 6.69 1.63
CA ASP A 119 5.12 6.65 1.29
C ASP A 119 5.93 6.05 2.43
N ASP A 120 5.63 6.47 3.68
CA ASP A 120 6.26 5.92 4.88
C ASP A 120 5.90 4.45 5.11
N ALA A 121 4.67 4.04 4.80
CA ALA A 121 4.24 2.66 4.92
C ALA A 121 4.94 1.74 3.90
N LEU A 122 5.31 2.28 2.74
CA LEU A 122 5.90 1.55 1.61
C LEU A 122 7.44 1.53 1.60
N ILE A 123 8.11 2.16 2.57
CA ILE A 123 9.59 2.22 2.61
C ILE A 123 10.27 0.84 2.63
N ASN A 124 9.54 -0.18 3.05
CA ASN A 124 10.02 -1.57 3.16
C ASN A 124 9.77 -2.40 1.90
N ILE A 125 9.20 -1.83 0.84
CA ILE A 125 8.88 -2.51 -0.42
C ILE A 125 9.90 -2.09 -1.49
N SER A 126 10.41 -3.05 -2.25
CA SER A 126 11.40 -2.82 -3.30
C SER A 126 10.82 -2.05 -4.49
N GLY A 127 11.67 -1.26 -5.17
CA GLY A 127 11.32 -0.60 -6.44
C GLY A 127 10.30 0.54 -6.30
N ILE A 128 10.11 1.08 -5.09
CA ILE A 128 9.17 2.17 -4.82
C ILE A 128 9.91 3.49 -4.56
N THR A 129 9.47 4.55 -5.26
CA THR A 129 9.90 5.92 -5.03
C THR A 129 8.71 6.88 -5.07
N GLN A 130 8.89 8.08 -4.52
CA GLN A 130 7.87 9.13 -4.53
C GLN A 130 7.93 9.94 -5.83
N THR A 131 6.79 10.43 -6.30
CA THR A 131 6.71 11.44 -7.36
C THR A 131 5.99 12.70 -6.87
N ASN A 132 5.28 13.42 -7.73
CA ASN A 132 4.60 14.68 -7.38
C ASN A 132 3.42 14.45 -6.45
N THR A 133 3.61 14.62 -5.16
CA THR A 133 2.56 14.51 -4.12
C THR A 133 1.68 15.76 -4.01
N LEU A 134 1.77 16.69 -4.95
CA LEU A 134 1.12 18.00 -4.88
C LEU A 134 1.38 18.66 -3.49
N ALA A 135 2.67 18.88 -3.21
CA ALA A 135 3.15 19.47 -1.96
C ALA A 135 2.71 18.69 -0.69
N GLY A 136 2.65 17.36 -0.77
CA GLY A 136 2.31 16.49 0.35
C GLY A 136 0.80 16.34 0.60
N SER A 137 -0.06 16.86 -0.26
CA SER A 137 -1.52 16.74 -0.08
C SER A 137 -2.13 15.47 -0.69
N GLN A 138 -1.37 14.72 -1.49
CA GLN A 138 -1.84 13.54 -2.23
C GLN A 138 -0.80 12.42 -2.19
N ASP A 139 -1.27 11.19 -2.29
CA ASP A 139 -0.40 10.04 -2.50
C ASP A 139 0.06 10.00 -3.96
N ALA A 140 1.36 9.80 -4.18
CA ALA A 140 1.93 9.73 -5.50
C ALA A 140 3.17 8.83 -5.50
N VAL A 141 2.99 7.57 -5.88
CA VAL A 141 3.95 6.48 -5.71
C VAL A 141 4.31 5.90 -7.07
N ILE A 142 5.61 5.90 -7.38
CA ILE A 142 6.18 5.19 -8.51
C ILE A 142 6.48 3.75 -8.09
N ARG A 143 6.10 2.78 -8.92
CA ARG A 143 6.35 1.35 -8.79
C ARG A 143 6.96 0.86 -10.09
N ARG A 144 8.12 0.20 -10.02
CA ARG A 144 8.82 -0.27 -11.24
C ARG A 144 9.01 0.81 -12.32
N GLY A 145 9.22 2.07 -11.91
CA GLY A 145 9.39 3.20 -12.81
C GLY A 145 8.11 3.90 -13.27
N PHE A 146 6.93 3.38 -12.97
CA PHE A 146 5.64 3.93 -13.40
C PHE A 146 4.71 4.21 -12.23
N GLY A 147 3.85 5.19 -12.40
CA GLY A 147 2.84 5.61 -11.42
C GLY A 147 2.80 7.13 -11.22
N ASP A 148 1.61 7.63 -10.90
CA ASP A 148 1.38 9.01 -10.49
C ASP A 148 0.20 9.09 -9.49
N ASN A 149 -0.26 10.29 -9.17
CA ASN A 149 -1.34 10.52 -8.21
C ASN A 149 -2.77 10.33 -8.78
N ARG A 150 -2.92 9.91 -10.03
CA ARG A 150 -4.23 9.75 -10.72
C ARG A 150 -4.30 8.51 -11.59
N ASP A 151 -3.41 7.59 -11.36
CA ASP A 151 -3.27 6.41 -12.21
C ASP A 151 -4.29 5.29 -11.91
N GLY A 152 -5.17 5.47 -10.92
CA GLY A 152 -6.19 4.49 -10.53
C GLY A 152 -5.66 3.32 -9.71
N SER A 153 -4.38 3.33 -9.33
CA SER A 153 -3.72 2.19 -8.69
C SER A 153 -3.71 2.22 -7.17
N ILE A 154 -4.25 3.28 -6.54
CA ILE A 154 -4.40 3.33 -5.07
C ILE A 154 -5.79 2.86 -4.70
N MET A 155 -5.85 1.86 -3.80
CA MET A 155 -7.11 1.18 -3.45
C MET A 155 -7.31 1.06 -1.95
N ARG A 156 -8.57 0.90 -1.55
CA ARG A 156 -9.00 0.48 -0.21
C ARG A 156 -9.86 -0.78 -0.34
N ASN A 157 -9.43 -1.88 0.29
CA ASN A 157 -10.13 -3.17 0.22
C ASN A 157 -10.38 -3.66 -1.21
N GLY A 158 -9.42 -3.43 -2.13
CA GLY A 158 -9.52 -3.81 -3.54
C GLY A 158 -10.43 -2.93 -4.40
N MET A 159 -10.87 -1.77 -3.90
CA MET A 159 -11.72 -0.81 -4.59
C MET A 159 -10.99 0.53 -4.76
N PRO A 160 -11.05 1.16 -5.95
CA PRO A 160 -10.32 2.40 -6.24
C PRO A 160 -10.69 3.54 -5.30
N LEU A 161 -9.67 4.32 -4.90
CA LEU A 161 -9.84 5.59 -4.20
C LEU A 161 -9.70 6.75 -5.17
N VAL A 162 -10.30 7.88 -4.80
CA VAL A 162 -10.02 9.15 -5.47
C VAL A 162 -8.64 9.67 -5.06
N GLN A 163 -8.22 10.70 -5.74
CA GLN A 163 -7.08 11.52 -5.41
C GLN A 163 -7.13 11.98 -3.93
N GLY A 164 -6.01 11.95 -3.23
CA GLY A 164 -5.90 12.32 -1.82
C GLY A 164 -4.90 11.44 -1.09
N ARG A 165 -4.98 11.44 0.23
CA ARG A 165 -4.18 10.54 1.08
C ARG A 165 -5.00 9.30 1.44
N SER A 166 -4.48 8.13 1.13
CA SER A 166 -5.16 6.84 1.34
C SER A 166 -4.85 6.17 2.68
N PHE A 167 -3.72 6.51 3.30
CA PHE A 167 -3.28 5.90 4.55
C PHE A 167 -3.80 6.69 5.76
N ASN A 168 -4.39 5.98 6.73
CA ASN A 168 -4.87 6.52 8.00
C ASN A 168 -4.90 5.43 9.10
N SER A 169 -5.33 5.79 10.31
CA SER A 169 -5.38 4.89 11.48
C SER A 169 -6.37 3.72 11.37
N ALA A 170 -7.27 3.72 10.37
CA ALA A 170 -8.18 2.62 10.09
C ALA A 170 -7.54 1.53 9.20
N VAL A 171 -6.29 1.72 8.74
CA VAL A 171 -5.56 0.73 7.93
C VAL A 171 -4.95 -0.35 8.83
N GLU A 172 -5.17 -1.61 8.47
CA GLU A 172 -4.59 -2.80 9.11
C GLU A 172 -3.28 -3.21 8.44
N SER A 173 -3.26 -3.23 7.09
CA SER A 173 -2.09 -3.63 6.31
C SER A 173 -2.05 -2.91 4.97
N VAL A 174 -0.88 -2.90 4.34
CA VAL A 174 -0.70 -2.39 2.99
C VAL A 174 -0.16 -3.50 2.11
N GLU A 175 -0.84 -3.74 0.99
CA GLU A 175 -0.51 -4.78 0.02
C GLU A 175 -0.13 -4.15 -1.31
N VAL A 176 0.92 -4.65 -1.94
CA VAL A 176 1.37 -4.19 -3.25
C VAL A 176 1.40 -5.37 -4.21
N LEU A 177 0.54 -5.33 -5.21
CA LEU A 177 0.61 -6.23 -6.37
C LEU A 177 1.42 -5.52 -7.45
N LYS A 178 2.58 -6.05 -7.78
CA LYS A 178 3.53 -5.43 -8.70
C LYS A 178 3.29 -5.84 -10.15
N GLY A 179 3.58 -4.94 -11.08
CA GLY A 179 3.35 -5.13 -12.50
C GLY A 179 1.88 -4.93 -12.92
N PRO A 180 1.56 -5.02 -14.22
CA PRO A 180 0.22 -4.83 -14.73
C PRO A 180 -0.80 -5.75 -14.07
N ALA A 181 -1.85 -5.19 -13.48
CA ALA A 181 -2.90 -5.93 -12.78
C ALA A 181 -4.30 -5.62 -13.33
N SER A 182 -4.37 -5.07 -14.56
CA SER A 182 -5.64 -4.63 -15.16
C SER A 182 -6.62 -5.78 -15.39
N LEU A 183 -6.18 -7.03 -15.52
CA LEU A 183 -7.08 -8.18 -15.58
C LEU A 183 -8.07 -8.18 -14.40
N LEU A 184 -7.58 -8.00 -13.18
CA LEU A 184 -8.43 -8.04 -11.98
C LEU A 184 -9.00 -6.68 -11.58
N TYR A 185 -8.28 -5.57 -11.87
CA TYR A 185 -8.57 -4.28 -11.26
C TYR A 185 -8.92 -3.17 -12.27
N GLY A 186 -8.87 -3.44 -13.57
CA GLY A 186 -9.25 -2.49 -14.61
C GLY A 186 -8.20 -1.43 -14.90
N ILE A 187 -8.63 -0.18 -14.91
CA ILE A 187 -7.79 0.96 -15.32
C ILE A 187 -6.69 1.24 -14.30
N MET A 188 -5.43 1.16 -14.75
CA MET A 188 -4.26 1.47 -13.94
C MET A 188 -2.98 1.66 -14.75
N ASP A 189 -1.98 2.29 -14.14
CA ASP A 189 -0.62 2.36 -14.64
C ASP A 189 0.09 0.98 -14.51
N PRO A 190 1.02 0.61 -15.41
CA PRO A 190 1.63 -0.71 -15.42
C PRO A 190 2.53 -1.03 -14.22
N GLY A 191 2.81 -0.09 -13.34
CA GLY A 191 3.58 -0.33 -12.11
C GLY A 191 2.91 -1.25 -11.10
N GLY A 192 1.59 -1.44 -11.18
CA GLY A 192 0.81 -2.26 -10.27
C GLY A 192 -0.08 -1.44 -9.31
N ILE A 193 -0.63 -2.09 -8.29
CA ILE A 193 -1.54 -1.45 -7.32
C ILE A 193 -0.96 -1.41 -5.92
N VAL A 194 -1.39 -0.41 -5.14
CA VAL A 194 -1.23 -0.32 -3.69
C VAL A 194 -2.61 -0.41 -3.06
N ASN A 195 -2.86 -1.47 -2.31
CA ASN A 195 -4.13 -1.75 -1.68
C ASN A 195 -4.00 -1.63 -0.16
N THR A 196 -4.69 -0.68 0.44
CA THR A 196 -4.76 -0.53 1.89
C THR A 196 -5.96 -1.33 2.41
N ILE A 197 -5.73 -2.18 3.40
CA ILE A 197 -6.76 -3.03 4.00
C ILE A 197 -7.27 -2.38 5.28
N SER A 198 -8.58 -2.22 5.41
CA SER A 198 -9.21 -1.65 6.60
C SER A 198 -9.29 -2.67 7.73
N LYS A 199 -9.11 -2.20 8.96
CA LYS A 199 -9.41 -2.97 10.17
C LYS A 199 -10.89 -3.37 10.19
N ARG A 200 -11.17 -4.63 10.51
CA ARG A 200 -12.53 -5.20 10.51
C ARG A 200 -13.14 -5.24 11.91
N PRO A 201 -14.49 -5.15 12.04
CA PRO A 201 -15.17 -5.49 13.27
C PRO A 201 -14.87 -6.93 13.72
N GLU A 202 -14.72 -7.14 15.03
CA GLU A 202 -14.32 -8.43 15.61
C GLU A 202 -15.40 -8.95 16.58
N LEU A 203 -15.55 -10.28 16.67
CA LEU A 203 -16.55 -10.92 17.50
C LEU A 203 -16.15 -11.08 18.97
N TYR A 204 -15.06 -10.46 19.40
CA TYR A 204 -14.66 -10.38 20.80
C TYR A 204 -14.45 -8.93 21.21
N GLN A 205 -14.87 -8.60 22.44
CA GLN A 205 -14.78 -7.23 22.92
C GLN A 205 -13.35 -6.87 23.30
N HIS A 206 -12.81 -5.85 22.69
CA HIS A 206 -11.54 -5.24 23.10
C HIS A 206 -11.42 -3.81 22.54
N GLY A 207 -10.49 -3.06 23.10
CA GLY A 207 -10.24 -1.72 22.65
C GLY A 207 -8.89 -1.20 23.10
N SER A 208 -8.54 -0.02 22.58
CA SER A 208 -7.35 0.71 23.02
C SER A 208 -7.56 2.20 22.90
N VAL A 209 -6.90 2.94 23.79
CA VAL A 209 -6.70 4.39 23.71
C VAL A 209 -5.21 4.63 23.64
N THR A 210 -4.77 5.36 22.62
CA THR A 210 -3.37 5.79 22.44
C THR A 210 -3.30 7.31 22.52
N LEU A 211 -2.35 7.82 23.29
CA LEU A 211 -1.94 9.23 23.26
C LEU A 211 -0.48 9.27 22.84
N LEU A 212 -0.16 10.17 21.91
CA LEU A 212 1.19 10.35 21.40
C LEU A 212 1.57 11.83 21.45
N GLY A 213 2.76 12.11 21.97
CA GLY A 213 3.43 13.39 21.85
C GLY A 213 4.60 13.29 20.87
N SER A 214 4.82 14.32 20.09
CA SER A 214 5.91 14.37 19.11
C SER A 214 6.62 15.72 19.10
N ALA A 215 7.86 15.72 18.61
CA ALA A 215 8.65 16.93 18.41
C ALA A 215 9.63 16.77 17.26
N PHE A 216 9.75 17.79 16.42
CA PHE A 216 10.85 18.00 15.47
C PHE A 216 11.99 18.82 16.09
N SER A 217 11.65 19.71 17.02
CA SER A 217 12.57 20.50 17.82
C SER A 217 11.88 20.97 19.12
N ALA A 218 12.57 21.65 20.00
CA ALA A 218 11.99 22.20 21.23
C ALA A 218 10.80 23.16 20.98
N SER A 219 10.75 23.81 19.81
CA SER A 219 9.69 24.76 19.43
C SER A 219 8.70 24.20 18.40
N LYS A 220 8.87 22.97 17.95
CA LYS A 220 8.03 22.32 16.93
C LYS A 220 7.49 21.01 17.49
N THR A 221 6.31 21.06 18.05
CA THR A 221 5.70 19.96 18.82
C THR A 221 4.35 19.58 18.25
N GLY A 222 3.89 18.41 18.61
CA GLY A 222 2.58 17.89 18.24
C GLY A 222 2.05 16.86 19.21
N ALA A 223 0.77 16.60 19.08
CA ALA A 223 0.11 15.52 19.78
C ALA A 223 -0.94 14.88 18.89
N ASP A 224 -1.14 13.58 19.08
CA ASP A 224 -2.27 12.85 18.49
C ASP A 224 -2.94 11.94 19.54
N GLY A 225 -4.19 11.57 19.23
CA GLY A 225 -4.98 10.64 20.00
C GLY A 225 -5.70 9.65 19.09
N LEU A 226 -5.69 8.39 19.46
CA LEU A 226 -6.38 7.30 18.76
C LEU A 226 -7.25 6.51 19.73
N LEU A 227 -8.52 6.34 19.39
CA LEU A 227 -9.44 5.40 20.01
C LEU A 227 -9.76 4.31 18.99
N ASP A 228 -9.63 3.03 19.36
CA ASP A 228 -9.98 1.88 18.53
C ASP A 228 -10.73 0.87 19.41
N VAL A 229 -12.01 0.66 19.16
CA VAL A 229 -12.89 -0.21 19.94
C VAL A 229 -13.67 -1.11 19.02
N THR A 230 -13.71 -2.40 19.34
CA THR A 230 -14.47 -3.40 18.57
C THR A 230 -15.08 -4.44 19.50
N GLY A 231 -16.16 -5.06 19.04
CA GLY A 231 -16.81 -6.13 19.79
C GLY A 231 -18.12 -6.61 19.16
N PRO A 232 -18.70 -7.69 19.73
CA PRO A 232 -19.98 -8.22 19.27
C PRO A 232 -21.16 -7.33 19.70
N ILE A 233 -22.22 -7.37 18.89
CA ILE A 233 -23.54 -6.83 19.24
C ILE A 233 -24.50 -8.02 19.36
N GLY A 234 -24.82 -8.40 20.59
CA GLY A 234 -25.59 -9.63 20.86
C GLY A 234 -24.79 -10.89 20.51
N ASP A 235 -25.51 -11.99 20.22
CA ASP A 235 -24.98 -13.34 20.01
C ASP A 235 -25.18 -13.89 18.59
N GLN A 236 -25.73 -13.08 17.68
CA GLN A 236 -26.10 -13.50 16.32
C GLN A 236 -25.04 -13.16 15.25
N GLY A 237 -23.79 -12.97 15.64
CA GLY A 237 -22.66 -12.72 14.72
C GLY A 237 -22.57 -11.29 14.20
N LEU A 238 -23.30 -10.34 14.76
CA LEU A 238 -23.14 -8.93 14.48
C LEU A 238 -21.99 -8.36 15.32
N ALA A 239 -21.06 -7.61 14.69
CA ALA A 239 -19.95 -6.95 15.34
C ALA A 239 -19.83 -5.50 14.88
N TYR A 240 -19.27 -4.66 15.74
CA TYR A 240 -18.95 -3.27 15.44
C TYR A 240 -17.47 -2.99 15.61
N ARG A 241 -16.97 -1.98 14.92
CA ARG A 241 -15.71 -1.30 15.23
C ARG A 241 -15.90 0.19 15.09
N PHE A 242 -15.28 0.94 15.99
CA PHE A 242 -15.23 2.39 15.95
C PHE A 242 -13.79 2.85 16.12
N ILE A 243 -13.30 3.63 15.16
CA ILE A 243 -11.98 4.26 15.21
C ILE A 243 -12.16 5.77 15.17
N GLY A 244 -11.61 6.46 16.17
CA GLY A 244 -11.52 7.91 16.23
C GLY A 244 -10.06 8.32 16.34
N TYR A 245 -9.62 9.22 15.48
CA TYR A 245 -8.24 9.74 15.47
C TYR A 245 -8.24 11.25 15.32
N GLY A 246 -7.33 11.90 16.00
CA GLY A 246 -7.10 13.32 15.85
C GLY A 246 -5.65 13.69 16.06
N VAL A 247 -5.10 14.54 15.20
CA VAL A 247 -3.73 15.04 15.30
C VAL A 247 -3.68 16.55 15.15
N SER A 248 -2.76 17.18 15.89
CA SER A 248 -2.37 18.57 15.71
C SER A 248 -0.88 18.70 15.98
N GLU A 249 -0.09 18.89 14.92
CA GLU A 249 1.36 18.89 14.96
C GLU A 249 1.91 20.09 14.19
N ASP A 250 2.90 20.80 14.74
CA ASP A 250 3.61 21.85 14.03
C ASP A 250 4.37 21.23 12.84
N TYR A 251 4.39 21.95 11.73
CA TYR A 251 5.22 21.55 10.60
C TYR A 251 6.70 21.77 10.95
N TRP A 252 7.56 20.84 10.54
CA TRP A 252 8.97 20.89 10.89
C TRP A 252 9.72 22.11 10.33
N ARG A 253 9.24 22.68 9.21
CA ARG A 253 9.78 23.91 8.65
C ARG A 253 9.27 25.14 9.41
N ASN A 254 9.79 26.31 9.08
CA ASN A 254 9.63 27.55 9.88
C ASN A 254 8.17 27.94 10.20
N PHE A 255 7.17 27.57 9.37
CA PHE A 255 5.74 27.75 9.65
C PHE A 255 4.88 26.67 9.00
N GLY A 256 3.64 26.57 9.47
CA GLY A 256 2.64 25.60 9.06
C GLY A 256 2.23 24.67 10.20
N ARG A 257 1.09 24.02 10.06
CA ARG A 257 0.56 23.05 11.02
C ARG A 257 -0.22 21.95 10.29
N HIS A 258 0.04 20.72 10.67
CA HIS A 258 -0.75 19.56 10.26
C HIS A 258 -1.87 19.34 11.28
N ARG A 259 -3.12 19.29 10.79
CA ARG A 259 -4.29 18.89 11.58
C ARG A 259 -5.09 17.89 10.77
N GLU A 260 -5.52 16.84 11.44
CA GLU A 260 -6.42 15.85 10.84
C GLU A 260 -7.35 15.29 11.92
N MET A 261 -8.60 15.05 11.54
CA MET A 261 -9.58 14.30 12.30
C MET A 261 -10.11 13.16 11.43
N LEU A 262 -10.21 11.96 11.98
CA LEU A 262 -10.80 10.79 11.35
C LEU A 262 -11.84 10.18 12.28
N VAL A 263 -13.00 9.84 11.71
CA VAL A 263 -14.03 9.03 12.36
C VAL A 263 -14.38 7.88 11.42
N ALA A 264 -14.18 6.65 11.88
CA ALA A 264 -14.35 5.46 11.05
C ALA A 264 -15.16 4.36 11.77
N PRO A 265 -16.51 4.46 11.78
CA PRO A 265 -17.38 3.39 12.22
C PRO A 265 -17.49 2.30 11.16
N SER A 266 -17.56 1.04 11.59
CA SER A 266 -17.83 -0.09 10.73
C SER A 266 -18.70 -1.15 11.44
N LEU A 267 -19.46 -1.90 10.65
CA LEU A 267 -20.32 -2.99 11.08
C LEU A 267 -20.02 -4.23 10.23
N ALA A 268 -20.05 -5.40 10.84
CA ALA A 268 -19.98 -6.66 10.12
C ALA A 268 -20.98 -7.66 10.71
N TRP A 269 -21.63 -8.40 9.85
CA TRP A 269 -22.43 -9.55 10.23
C TRP A 269 -21.78 -10.82 9.69
N TYR A 270 -21.41 -11.71 10.61
CA TYR A 270 -20.77 -12.99 10.36
C TYR A 270 -21.80 -14.10 10.52
N GLY A 271 -22.58 -14.37 9.47
CA GLY A 271 -23.47 -15.51 9.41
C GLY A 271 -22.73 -16.83 9.14
N GLN A 272 -23.46 -17.94 9.01
CA GLN A 272 -22.88 -19.25 8.79
C GLN A 272 -22.10 -19.35 7.47
N ASP A 273 -22.69 -18.88 6.37
CA ASP A 273 -22.13 -18.92 5.03
C ASP A 273 -22.02 -17.53 4.38
N THR A 274 -22.49 -16.49 5.06
CA THR A 274 -22.54 -15.13 4.54
C THR A 274 -21.87 -14.18 5.50
N THR A 275 -20.98 -13.34 4.98
CA THR A 275 -20.43 -12.20 5.70
C THR A 275 -20.89 -10.92 4.99
N VAL A 276 -21.43 -9.97 5.73
CA VAL A 276 -21.79 -8.63 5.26
C VAL A 276 -20.93 -7.64 6.03
N GLN A 277 -20.32 -6.68 5.34
CA GLN A 277 -19.51 -5.65 5.97
C GLN A 277 -19.90 -4.28 5.43
N LEU A 278 -19.99 -3.30 6.32
CA LEU A 278 -20.24 -1.89 6.05
C LEU A 278 -19.14 -1.06 6.71
N ASN A 279 -18.47 -0.21 5.95
CA ASN A 279 -17.43 0.69 6.43
C ASN A 279 -17.81 2.11 6.04
N TYR A 280 -17.58 3.05 6.94
CA TYR A 280 -17.63 4.48 6.67
C TYR A 280 -16.38 5.12 7.26
N GLU A 281 -15.74 6.04 6.53
CA GLU A 281 -14.64 6.87 7.01
C GLU A 281 -14.97 8.33 6.65
N HIS A 282 -14.93 9.22 7.64
CA HIS A 282 -14.99 10.66 7.45
C HIS A 282 -13.69 11.26 7.95
N ARG A 283 -13.05 12.09 7.12
CA ARG A 283 -11.78 12.75 7.43
C ARG A 283 -11.88 14.23 7.12
N GLU A 284 -11.48 15.07 8.08
CA GLU A 284 -11.21 16.49 7.89
C GLU A 284 -9.72 16.74 8.01
N PHE A 285 -9.16 17.61 7.16
CA PHE A 285 -7.73 17.84 7.16
C PHE A 285 -7.32 19.26 6.83
N ILE A 286 -6.18 19.69 7.40
CA ILE A 286 -5.43 20.90 7.03
C ILE A 286 -3.96 20.49 6.96
N TYR A 287 -3.33 20.65 5.80
CA TYR A 287 -1.92 20.37 5.57
C TYR A 287 -1.19 21.63 5.09
N PRO A 288 0.06 21.87 5.52
CA PRO A 288 0.92 22.84 4.85
C PRO A 288 1.08 22.48 3.37
N PHE A 289 0.85 23.43 2.47
CA PHE A 289 1.14 23.27 1.06
C PHE A 289 2.56 23.76 0.80
N ASP A 290 3.53 22.87 0.77
CA ASP A 290 4.95 23.20 0.67
C ASP A 290 5.58 22.56 -0.56
N ARG A 291 6.03 23.39 -1.51
CA ARG A 291 6.71 22.91 -2.72
C ARG A 291 8.19 22.59 -2.52
N GLY A 292 8.71 22.75 -1.28
CA GLY A 292 10.07 22.39 -0.92
C GLY A 292 11.09 23.48 -1.20
N THR A 293 12.07 23.21 -2.06
CA THR A 293 13.20 24.08 -2.39
C THR A 293 13.47 24.11 -3.89
N ALA A 294 14.51 24.83 -4.29
CA ALA A 294 14.99 24.91 -5.68
C ALA A 294 16.41 24.38 -5.81
N PHE A 295 16.76 23.91 -7.01
CA PHE A 295 18.11 23.53 -7.41
C PHE A 295 18.62 24.49 -8.48
N ASN A 296 19.86 24.94 -8.32
CA ASN A 296 20.50 25.83 -9.28
C ASN A 296 20.71 25.09 -10.62
N PRO A 297 20.18 25.59 -11.73
CA PRO A 297 20.26 24.90 -13.02
C PRO A 297 21.70 24.82 -13.57
N VAL A 298 22.64 25.64 -13.08
CA VAL A 298 24.05 25.66 -13.51
C VAL A 298 24.88 24.72 -12.61
N THR A 299 24.89 24.97 -11.30
CA THR A 299 25.71 24.20 -10.35
C THR A 299 25.13 22.85 -9.97
N LYS A 300 23.84 22.63 -10.27
CA LYS A 300 23.07 21.42 -9.89
C LYS A 300 22.95 21.21 -8.38
N ALA A 301 23.34 22.18 -7.58
CA ALA A 301 23.26 22.16 -6.12
C ALA A 301 21.91 22.72 -5.63
N PRO A 302 21.42 22.28 -4.45
CA PRO A 302 20.27 22.89 -3.83
C PRO A 302 20.51 24.36 -3.49
N LEU A 303 19.44 25.15 -3.41
CA LEU A 303 19.49 26.54 -2.97
C LEU A 303 20.15 26.63 -1.58
N ALA A 304 21.13 27.53 -1.43
CA ALA A 304 21.94 27.68 -0.23
C ALA A 304 21.17 28.43 0.88
N VAL A 305 20.12 27.83 1.40
CA VAL A 305 19.31 28.32 2.53
C VAL A 305 19.10 27.17 3.54
N PRO A 306 18.80 27.47 4.83
CA PRO A 306 18.46 26.44 5.79
C PRO A 306 17.29 25.56 5.29
N ALA A 307 17.34 24.26 5.56
CA ALA A 307 16.34 23.30 5.07
C ALA A 307 14.93 23.58 5.65
N ASP A 308 14.86 24.15 6.82
CA ASP A 308 13.60 24.55 7.47
C ASP A 308 13.00 25.86 6.92
N ARG A 309 13.73 26.60 6.06
CA ARG A 309 13.22 27.83 5.44
C ARG A 309 12.25 27.50 4.31
N ARG A 310 10.99 27.90 4.45
CA ARG A 310 10.01 27.88 3.38
C ARG A 310 10.21 29.06 2.43
N LEU A 311 9.92 28.83 1.13
CA LEU A 311 10.05 29.82 0.05
C LEU A 311 8.68 30.41 -0.35
N ASP A 312 7.66 30.10 0.39
CA ASP A 312 6.26 30.54 0.20
C ASP A 312 5.79 31.38 1.40
N GLU A 313 4.49 31.42 1.66
CA GLU A 313 3.89 32.27 2.70
C GLU A 313 3.15 31.43 3.76
N PRO A 314 2.97 31.94 4.99
CA PRO A 314 2.29 31.22 6.07
C PRO A 314 0.85 30.78 5.75
N PHE A 315 0.16 31.43 4.81
CA PHE A 315 -1.18 31.07 4.38
C PHE A 315 -1.22 29.87 3.41
N ASN A 316 -0.08 29.37 2.95
CA ASN A 316 -0.02 28.25 2.03
C ASN A 316 -0.40 26.94 2.72
N ASN A 317 -1.66 26.60 2.62
CA ASN A 317 -2.26 25.38 3.17
C ASN A 317 -3.23 24.75 2.17
N THR A 318 -3.43 23.45 2.33
CA THR A 318 -4.55 22.69 1.76
C THR A 318 -5.48 22.28 2.88
N TRP A 319 -6.78 22.44 2.69
CA TRP A 319 -7.80 22.00 3.65
C TRP A 319 -9.00 21.40 2.92
N GLY A 320 -9.65 20.46 3.56
CA GLY A 320 -10.79 19.78 2.95
C GLY A 320 -11.34 18.64 3.78
N THR A 321 -12.24 17.90 3.15
CA THR A 321 -12.90 16.72 3.72
C THR A 321 -12.83 15.56 2.75
N SER A 322 -12.82 14.34 3.28
CA SER A 322 -12.91 13.11 2.49
C SER A 322 -13.85 12.12 3.17
N ASP A 323 -14.75 11.53 2.39
CA ASP A 323 -15.68 10.50 2.82
C ASP A 323 -15.47 9.23 2.01
N LEU A 324 -15.44 8.07 2.69
CA LEU A 324 -15.40 6.75 2.09
C LEU A 324 -16.54 5.91 2.66
N MET A 325 -17.40 5.40 1.78
CA MET A 325 -18.44 4.43 2.12
C MET A 325 -18.19 3.15 1.35
N GLN A 326 -18.13 2.02 2.05
CA GLN A 326 -17.98 0.71 1.42
C GLN A 326 -18.97 -0.29 2.00
N ALA A 327 -19.57 -1.09 1.12
CA ALA A 327 -20.39 -2.23 1.47
C ALA A 327 -19.89 -3.47 0.74
N SER A 328 -19.81 -4.61 1.41
CA SER A 328 -19.45 -5.87 0.76
C SER A 328 -20.25 -7.04 1.34
N VAL A 329 -20.47 -8.03 0.49
CA VAL A 329 -21.08 -9.31 0.83
C VAL A 329 -20.18 -10.42 0.28
N GLU A 330 -19.81 -11.36 1.14
CA GLU A 330 -19.22 -12.63 0.73
C GLU A 330 -20.17 -13.74 1.13
N HIS A 331 -20.56 -14.60 0.18
CA HIS A 331 -21.41 -15.76 0.41
C HIS A 331 -20.74 -17.05 -0.09
N ARG A 332 -20.62 -18.04 0.77
CA ARG A 332 -20.10 -19.37 0.43
C ARG A 332 -21.26 -20.30 0.10
N PHE A 333 -21.35 -20.72 -1.15
CA PHE A 333 -22.33 -21.70 -1.59
C PHE A 333 -21.99 -23.10 -1.07
N ASN A 334 -20.68 -23.39 -0.98
CA ASN A 334 -20.12 -24.63 -0.45
C ASN A 334 -18.61 -24.44 -0.14
N GLN A 335 -17.87 -25.53 0.07
CA GLN A 335 -16.43 -25.47 0.42
C GLN A 335 -15.55 -24.91 -0.69
N ASP A 336 -15.96 -25.09 -1.97
CA ASP A 336 -15.18 -24.71 -3.15
C ASP A 336 -15.65 -23.36 -3.75
N TRP A 337 -16.93 -22.99 -3.64
CA TRP A 337 -17.52 -21.87 -4.36
C TRP A 337 -17.98 -20.74 -3.46
N LYS A 338 -17.60 -19.53 -3.81
CA LYS A 338 -18.02 -18.30 -3.13
C LYS A 338 -18.36 -17.19 -4.13
N LEU A 339 -19.31 -16.36 -3.72
CA LEU A 339 -19.65 -15.08 -4.36
C LEU A 339 -19.07 -13.95 -3.51
N TYR A 340 -18.49 -12.97 -4.15
CA TYR A 340 -18.19 -11.67 -3.58
C TYR A 340 -18.93 -10.59 -4.36
N ALA A 341 -19.55 -9.64 -3.66
CA ALA A 341 -20.08 -8.42 -4.22
C ALA A 341 -19.68 -7.24 -3.33
N GLY A 342 -19.17 -6.17 -3.94
CA GLY A 342 -18.73 -4.98 -3.23
C GLY A 342 -19.10 -3.70 -3.96
N TYR A 343 -19.39 -2.65 -3.18
CA TYR A 343 -19.63 -1.31 -3.65
C TYR A 343 -18.83 -0.31 -2.81
N SER A 344 -18.27 0.69 -3.47
CA SER A 344 -17.53 1.78 -2.84
C SER A 344 -17.96 3.12 -3.43
N TYR A 345 -18.21 4.08 -2.57
CA TYR A 345 -18.30 5.49 -2.92
C TYR A 345 -17.27 6.26 -2.12
N ASN A 346 -16.36 6.94 -2.81
CA ASN A 346 -15.37 7.80 -2.18
C ASN A 346 -15.44 9.19 -2.77
N THR A 347 -15.38 10.21 -1.93
CA THR A 347 -15.36 11.61 -2.35
C THR A 347 -14.37 12.41 -1.54
N GLU A 348 -13.71 13.37 -2.16
CA GLU A 348 -12.84 14.34 -1.51
C GLU A 348 -13.12 15.74 -2.06
N THR A 349 -13.29 16.69 -1.15
CA THR A 349 -13.31 18.11 -1.46
C THR A 349 -12.13 18.79 -0.84
N PHE A 350 -11.48 19.69 -1.57
CA PHE A 350 -10.43 20.51 -1.00
C PHE A 350 -10.33 21.88 -1.63
N SER A 351 -9.79 22.83 -0.86
CA SER A 351 -9.28 24.11 -1.32
C SER A 351 -7.83 24.25 -0.92
N ALA A 352 -7.05 25.02 -1.66
CA ALA A 352 -5.64 25.22 -1.36
C ALA A 352 -5.14 26.59 -1.81
N ASN A 353 -4.29 27.19 -0.99
CA ASN A 353 -3.39 28.25 -1.39
C ASN A 353 -2.07 27.61 -1.81
N GLN A 354 -1.60 27.93 -3.02
CA GLN A 354 -0.59 27.15 -3.73
C GLN A 354 0.49 28.03 -4.33
N LEU A 355 0.94 29.05 -3.61
CA LEU A 355 1.97 29.96 -4.08
C LEU A 355 3.12 29.17 -4.73
N ARG A 356 3.51 29.57 -5.94
CA ARG A 356 4.45 28.85 -6.77
C ARG A 356 5.61 29.74 -7.17
N ILE A 357 6.83 29.23 -7.02
CA ILE A 357 8.04 29.83 -7.56
C ILE A 357 8.01 29.73 -9.07
N THR A 358 8.25 30.84 -9.77
CA THR A 358 8.33 30.93 -11.22
C THR A 358 9.76 31.24 -11.70
N GLY A 359 10.62 31.74 -10.84
CA GLY A 359 12.04 31.96 -11.13
C GLY A 359 12.81 32.39 -9.90
N ILE A 360 14.11 32.07 -9.86
CA ILE A 360 15.06 32.49 -8.82
C ILE A 360 16.36 32.98 -9.47
N ASN A 361 16.84 34.12 -9.03
CA ASN A 361 18.22 34.52 -9.26
C ASN A 361 19.07 33.95 -8.11
N PHE A 362 19.81 32.88 -8.36
CA PHE A 362 20.58 32.16 -7.34
C PHE A 362 21.79 32.95 -6.79
N THR A 363 22.15 34.09 -7.41
CA THR A 363 23.23 34.99 -6.92
C THR A 363 22.65 36.02 -5.92
N THR A 364 21.53 36.65 -6.26
CA THR A 364 21.00 37.77 -5.49
C THR A 364 19.89 37.32 -4.52
N GLY A 365 19.33 36.11 -4.71
CA GLY A 365 18.16 35.60 -3.97
C GLY A 365 16.83 36.19 -4.43
N ALA A 366 16.81 37.02 -5.47
CA ALA A 366 15.55 37.57 -5.99
C ALA A 366 14.69 36.44 -6.59
N GLU A 367 13.45 36.34 -6.11
CA GLU A 367 12.48 35.31 -6.51
C GLU A 367 11.26 35.95 -7.13
N THR A 368 10.79 35.38 -8.23
CA THR A 368 9.47 35.66 -8.82
C THR A 368 8.52 34.54 -8.47
N ARG A 369 7.27 34.91 -8.09
CA ARG A 369 6.25 33.96 -7.61
C ARG A 369 4.91 34.21 -8.32
N SER A 370 4.10 33.15 -8.42
CA SER A 370 2.67 33.23 -8.76
C SER A 370 1.86 32.80 -7.55
N ASN A 371 0.96 33.65 -7.09
CA ASN A 371 0.04 33.37 -5.99
C ASN A 371 -1.12 32.56 -6.54
N ASP A 372 -0.86 31.28 -6.71
CA ASP A 372 -1.81 30.32 -7.24
C ASP A 372 -2.76 29.84 -6.14
N GLY A 373 -3.91 29.35 -6.52
CA GLY A 373 -4.87 28.74 -5.60
C GLY A 373 -5.84 27.81 -6.32
N THR A 374 -6.44 26.92 -5.56
CA THR A 374 -7.54 26.04 -5.98
C THR A 374 -8.70 26.23 -5.02
N GLY A 375 -9.85 26.67 -5.53
CA GLY A 375 -11.08 26.76 -4.79
C GLY A 375 -12.06 25.66 -5.21
N SER A 376 -12.68 24.99 -4.22
CA SER A 376 -13.76 24.01 -4.45
C SER A 376 -13.40 22.90 -5.45
N SER A 377 -12.29 22.21 -5.21
CA SER A 377 -11.98 20.95 -5.90
C SER A 377 -12.90 19.85 -5.39
N LEU A 378 -13.46 19.05 -6.29
CA LEU A 378 -14.25 17.87 -5.97
C LEU A 378 -13.70 16.69 -6.76
N SER A 379 -13.40 15.60 -6.09
CA SER A 379 -13.09 14.33 -6.71
C SER A 379 -13.99 13.26 -6.11
N ASN A 380 -14.61 12.43 -6.95
CA ASN A 380 -15.38 11.28 -6.48
C ASN A 380 -15.22 10.08 -7.39
N VAL A 381 -15.42 8.89 -6.81
CA VAL A 381 -15.51 7.63 -7.53
C VAL A 381 -16.63 6.77 -6.93
N SER A 382 -17.50 6.26 -7.78
CA SER A 382 -18.41 5.16 -7.50
C SER A 382 -17.84 3.92 -8.18
N TYR A 383 -17.71 2.83 -7.46
CA TYR A 383 -17.17 1.57 -7.98
C TYR A 383 -18.00 0.40 -7.45
N GLY A 384 -18.40 -0.49 -8.34
CA GLY A 384 -19.08 -1.73 -8.01
C GLY A 384 -18.39 -2.92 -8.63
N THR A 385 -18.28 -4.04 -7.90
CA THR A 385 -17.72 -5.28 -8.42
C THR A 385 -18.50 -6.47 -7.89
N SER A 386 -18.65 -7.51 -8.73
CA SER A 386 -19.17 -8.80 -8.30
C SER A 386 -18.45 -9.90 -9.04
N TYR A 387 -18.06 -10.95 -8.32
CA TYR A 387 -17.42 -12.11 -8.90
C TYR A 387 -17.72 -13.39 -8.13
N ILE A 388 -17.70 -14.50 -8.86
CA ILE A 388 -17.73 -15.85 -8.32
C ILE A 388 -16.32 -16.42 -8.43
N SER A 389 -15.84 -17.03 -7.37
CA SER A 389 -14.59 -17.79 -7.37
C SER A 389 -14.83 -19.20 -6.83
N GLY A 390 -14.14 -20.17 -7.42
CA GLY A 390 -14.30 -21.55 -6.96
C GLY A 390 -13.45 -22.52 -7.75
N GLY A 391 -13.46 -23.78 -7.30
CA GLY A 391 -12.70 -24.85 -7.93
C GLY A 391 -13.58 -26.02 -8.37
N PHE A 392 -13.18 -26.64 -9.50
CA PHE A 392 -13.78 -27.85 -9.99
C PHE A 392 -12.73 -28.78 -10.63
N TRP A 393 -13.08 -30.04 -10.77
CA TRP A 393 -12.20 -31.03 -11.39
C TRP A 393 -12.67 -31.33 -12.81
N LEU A 394 -11.72 -31.27 -13.78
CA LEU A 394 -11.92 -31.76 -15.13
C LEU A 394 -10.99 -32.94 -15.36
N GLY A 395 -11.53 -34.16 -15.26
CA GLY A 395 -10.71 -35.37 -15.17
C GLY A 395 -9.86 -35.37 -13.91
N ASN A 396 -8.56 -35.44 -14.03
CA ASN A 396 -7.61 -35.43 -12.92
C ASN A 396 -7.00 -34.03 -12.68
N MET A 397 -7.43 -33.01 -13.40
CA MET A 397 -6.92 -31.67 -13.31
C MET A 397 -7.90 -30.78 -12.50
N ARG A 398 -7.39 -30.08 -11.50
CA ARG A 398 -8.15 -29.08 -10.77
C ARG A 398 -8.08 -27.74 -11.50
N ASN A 399 -9.20 -27.07 -11.62
CA ASN A 399 -9.34 -25.71 -12.13
C ASN A 399 -9.81 -24.82 -10.97
N ASP A 400 -9.09 -23.73 -10.70
CA ASP A 400 -9.51 -22.69 -9.74
C ASP A 400 -9.84 -21.44 -10.57
N VAL A 401 -11.12 -21.12 -10.65
CA VAL A 401 -11.63 -20.07 -11.53
C VAL A 401 -12.14 -18.83 -10.76
N VAL A 402 -12.00 -17.68 -11.40
CA VAL A 402 -12.64 -16.43 -11.01
C VAL A 402 -13.34 -15.86 -12.24
N PHE A 403 -14.63 -15.58 -12.12
CA PHE A 403 -15.42 -14.92 -13.15
C PHE A 403 -16.26 -13.81 -12.55
N GLY A 404 -16.25 -12.62 -13.18
CA GLY A 404 -17.01 -11.50 -12.66
C GLY A 404 -16.97 -10.27 -13.55
N GLY A 405 -17.46 -9.20 -12.97
CA GLY A 405 -17.46 -7.89 -13.62
C GLY A 405 -17.32 -6.75 -12.60
N ASP A 406 -16.97 -5.60 -13.11
CA ASP A 406 -16.93 -4.36 -12.34
C ASP A 406 -17.33 -3.14 -13.20
N GLY A 407 -17.71 -2.08 -12.52
CA GLY A 407 -18.01 -0.81 -13.14
C GLY A 407 -17.55 0.36 -12.26
N GLN A 408 -17.12 1.43 -12.90
CA GLN A 408 -16.63 2.64 -12.26
C GLN A 408 -17.18 3.87 -12.93
N TYR A 409 -17.53 4.86 -12.11
CA TYR A 409 -17.74 6.23 -12.57
C TYR A 409 -16.92 7.17 -11.69
N ARG A 410 -16.01 7.93 -12.32
CA ARG A 410 -15.09 8.85 -11.64
C ARG A 410 -15.30 10.27 -12.18
N THR A 411 -15.30 11.25 -11.28
CA THR A 411 -15.25 12.67 -11.62
C THR A 411 -14.13 13.34 -10.83
N ILE A 412 -13.29 14.11 -11.52
CA ILE A 412 -12.34 15.05 -10.92
C ILE A 412 -12.73 16.43 -11.47
N TYR A 413 -13.04 17.36 -10.56
CA TYR A 413 -13.48 18.70 -10.91
C TYR A 413 -12.77 19.74 -10.05
N ARG A 414 -12.29 20.81 -10.69
CA ARG A 414 -11.70 21.98 -10.03
C ARG A 414 -12.41 23.23 -10.56
N ASP A 415 -13.26 23.82 -9.72
CA ASP A 415 -14.14 24.91 -10.14
C ASP A 415 -13.37 26.20 -10.41
N VAL A 416 -12.61 26.69 -9.40
CA VAL A 416 -11.88 27.96 -9.51
C VAL A 416 -10.39 27.69 -9.36
N LEU A 417 -9.62 28.12 -10.35
CA LEU A 417 -8.17 28.20 -10.24
C LEU A 417 -7.75 29.68 -10.22
N ILE A 418 -6.98 30.01 -9.20
CA ILE A 418 -6.44 31.36 -8.98
C ILE A 418 -5.05 31.43 -9.58
N ARG A 419 -4.77 32.52 -10.30
CA ARG A 419 -3.46 32.86 -10.87
C ARG A 419 -3.22 34.35 -10.69
N GLN A 420 -2.29 34.73 -9.85
CA GLN A 420 -2.01 36.12 -9.54
C GLN A 420 -0.52 36.35 -9.38
N ALA A 421 0.03 37.35 -10.09
CA ALA A 421 1.40 37.78 -9.89
C ALA A 421 1.59 38.36 -8.46
N THR A 422 2.79 38.22 -7.92
CA THR A 422 3.15 38.73 -6.59
C THR A 422 4.27 39.75 -6.67
N PRO A 423 4.42 40.65 -5.66
CA PRO A 423 5.62 41.42 -5.47
C PRO A 423 6.88 40.54 -5.37
N ALA A 424 8.03 41.15 -5.61
CA ALA A 424 9.33 40.50 -5.48
C ALA A 424 9.54 39.99 -4.05
N PHE A 425 10.20 38.84 -3.95
CA PHE A 425 10.59 38.20 -2.69
C PHE A 425 12.09 37.88 -2.74
N ASN A 426 12.75 37.80 -1.59
CA ASN A 426 14.15 37.43 -1.54
C ASN A 426 14.34 36.21 -0.65
N VAL A 427 14.82 35.11 -1.23
CA VAL A 427 15.00 33.82 -0.54
C VAL A 427 16.13 33.84 0.49
N TYR A 428 17.12 34.72 0.36
CA TYR A 428 18.24 34.87 1.31
C TYR A 428 17.89 35.78 2.48
N ASN A 429 17.02 36.76 2.26
CA ASN A 429 16.51 37.66 3.30
C ASN A 429 14.97 37.77 3.24
N PRO A 430 14.24 36.68 3.62
CA PRO A 430 12.80 36.64 3.45
C PRO A 430 12.06 37.54 4.42
N VAL A 431 11.05 38.25 3.92
CA VAL A 431 10.05 38.96 4.72
C VAL A 431 8.69 38.35 4.36
N TYR A 432 8.12 37.63 5.31
CA TYR A 432 6.85 36.96 5.16
C TYR A 432 5.67 37.83 5.59
N GLY A 433 4.46 37.47 5.10
CA GLY A 433 3.20 38.14 5.54
C GLY A 433 2.92 39.45 4.87
N LEU A 434 3.69 39.84 3.84
CA LEU A 434 3.44 41.07 3.08
C LEU A 434 2.29 40.93 2.06
N ILE A 435 1.88 39.72 1.76
CA ILE A 435 0.79 39.41 0.85
C ILE A 435 -0.18 38.42 1.49
N GLY A 436 -1.45 38.47 1.06
CA GLY A 436 -2.47 37.50 1.42
C GLY A 436 -2.70 36.46 0.30
N PRO A 437 -3.64 35.52 0.49
CA PRO A 437 -4.06 34.60 -0.56
C PRO A 437 -4.46 35.31 -1.85
N GLY A 438 -4.15 34.69 -3.00
CA GLY A 438 -4.55 35.19 -4.29
C GLY A 438 -6.07 35.17 -4.46
N THR A 439 -6.60 36.14 -5.21
CA THR A 439 -8.06 36.30 -5.45
C THR A 439 -8.43 36.33 -6.94
N THR A 440 -7.43 36.46 -7.83
CA THR A 440 -7.68 36.59 -9.27
C THR A 440 -7.96 35.22 -9.90
N ALA A 441 -9.21 34.94 -10.21
CA ALA A 441 -9.60 33.72 -10.90
C ALA A 441 -9.13 33.72 -12.35
N SER A 442 -8.54 32.59 -12.79
CA SER A 442 -8.19 32.33 -14.18
C SER A 442 -9.35 31.59 -14.84
N ASN A 443 -10.18 32.28 -15.62
CA ASN A 443 -11.30 31.65 -16.32
C ASN A 443 -10.85 30.55 -17.29
N SER A 444 -9.73 30.74 -17.95
CA SER A 444 -9.17 29.78 -18.91
C SER A 444 -8.61 28.52 -18.26
N ASP A 445 -8.15 28.61 -16.99
CA ASP A 445 -7.64 27.47 -16.24
C ASP A 445 -8.71 26.77 -15.38
N SER A 446 -9.78 27.49 -15.03
CA SER A 446 -10.86 27.03 -14.16
C SER A 446 -11.75 25.96 -14.82
N ALA A 447 -12.68 25.40 -14.05
CA ALA A 447 -13.60 24.34 -14.48
C ALA A 447 -12.89 23.11 -15.07
N GLN A 448 -11.69 22.79 -14.56
CA GLN A 448 -11.00 21.57 -14.97
C GLN A 448 -11.85 20.35 -14.63
N THR A 449 -12.18 19.57 -15.64
CA THR A 449 -13.07 18.43 -15.53
C THR A 449 -12.41 17.21 -16.17
N ASP A 450 -12.44 16.08 -15.47
CA ASP A 450 -12.08 14.76 -15.98
C ASP A 450 -13.14 13.77 -15.48
N LYS A 451 -13.95 13.24 -16.38
CA LYS A 451 -15.00 12.25 -16.12
C LYS A 451 -14.67 10.97 -16.86
N LEU A 452 -14.70 9.86 -16.15
CA LEU A 452 -14.42 8.54 -16.67
C LEU A 452 -15.55 7.60 -16.24
N GLY A 453 -16.24 6.99 -17.22
CA GLY A 453 -17.10 5.84 -17.04
C GLY A 453 -16.45 4.59 -17.58
N GLN A 454 -16.57 3.45 -16.89
CA GLN A 454 -16.08 2.16 -17.39
C GLN A 454 -16.91 1.02 -16.86
N TRP A 455 -17.04 -0.03 -17.68
CA TRP A 455 -17.52 -1.36 -17.23
C TRP A 455 -16.67 -2.47 -17.83
N SER A 456 -16.67 -3.63 -17.19
CA SER A 456 -15.79 -4.73 -17.61
C SER A 456 -16.34 -6.08 -17.18
N LEU A 457 -15.96 -7.11 -17.96
CA LEU A 457 -16.09 -8.50 -17.59
C LEU A 457 -14.70 -9.15 -17.57
N PHE A 458 -14.44 -10.02 -16.60
CA PHE A 458 -13.17 -10.72 -16.50
C PHE A 458 -13.36 -12.19 -16.15
N PHE A 459 -12.41 -12.99 -16.62
CA PHE A 459 -12.30 -14.42 -16.34
C PHE A 459 -10.83 -14.76 -16.13
N GLN A 460 -10.56 -15.59 -15.13
CA GLN A 460 -9.24 -16.18 -14.88
C GLN A 460 -9.42 -17.63 -14.47
N ASP A 461 -8.56 -18.52 -14.97
CA ASP A 461 -8.46 -19.90 -14.55
C ASP A 461 -7.02 -20.22 -14.16
N THR A 462 -6.86 -20.98 -13.08
CA THR A 462 -5.61 -21.62 -12.67
C THR A 462 -5.77 -23.11 -12.80
N LEU A 463 -5.26 -23.66 -13.90
CA LEU A 463 -5.31 -25.07 -14.25
C LEU A 463 -4.14 -25.82 -13.62
N HIS A 464 -4.39 -26.63 -12.61
CA HIS A 464 -3.41 -27.51 -11.98
C HIS A 464 -3.23 -28.80 -12.79
N LEU A 465 -2.19 -28.82 -13.63
CA LEU A 465 -1.83 -30.00 -14.45
C LEU A 465 -1.30 -31.14 -13.58
N THR A 466 -0.59 -30.78 -12.50
CA THR A 466 -0.11 -31.69 -11.46
C THR A 466 -0.18 -30.99 -10.10
N GLU A 467 0.11 -31.69 -9.02
CA GLU A 467 0.22 -31.08 -7.68
C GLU A 467 1.29 -29.97 -7.60
N ARG A 468 2.27 -29.99 -8.50
CA ARG A 468 3.41 -29.06 -8.53
C ARG A 468 3.39 -28.06 -9.68
N PHE A 469 2.63 -28.31 -10.73
CA PHE A 469 2.65 -27.46 -11.92
C PHE A 469 1.26 -26.97 -12.28
N ALA A 470 1.10 -25.65 -12.34
CA ALA A 470 -0.14 -24.98 -12.72
C ALA A 470 0.11 -23.97 -13.84
N LEU A 471 -0.86 -23.82 -14.72
CA LEU A 471 -0.95 -22.77 -15.73
C LEU A 471 -2.02 -21.78 -15.31
N VAL A 472 -1.76 -20.50 -15.49
CA VAL A 472 -2.73 -19.42 -15.26
C VAL A 472 -3.08 -18.79 -16.59
N GLY A 473 -4.36 -18.67 -16.89
CA GLY A 473 -4.87 -17.98 -18.08
C GLY A 473 -6.01 -17.07 -17.71
N GLY A 474 -6.08 -15.89 -18.31
CA GLY A 474 -7.17 -14.97 -18.04
C GLY A 474 -7.36 -13.95 -19.15
N VAL A 475 -8.56 -13.37 -19.17
CA VAL A 475 -8.96 -12.33 -20.14
C VAL A 475 -9.92 -11.36 -19.46
N ARG A 476 -9.76 -10.09 -19.76
CA ARG A 476 -10.70 -9.01 -19.42
C ARG A 476 -11.14 -8.31 -20.69
N TYR A 477 -12.45 -8.14 -20.85
CA TYR A 477 -13.01 -7.16 -21.74
C TYR A 477 -13.39 -5.91 -20.97
N MET A 478 -13.02 -4.75 -21.47
CA MET A 478 -13.29 -3.46 -20.82
C MET A 478 -13.74 -2.46 -21.89
N ASP A 479 -14.79 -1.71 -21.57
CA ASP A 479 -15.31 -0.58 -22.33
C ASP A 479 -15.27 0.66 -21.46
N TYR A 480 -14.87 1.82 -22.02
CA TYR A 480 -14.79 3.07 -21.26
C TYR A 480 -15.08 4.30 -22.11
N ASP A 481 -15.65 5.29 -21.43
CA ASP A 481 -15.91 6.64 -21.95
C ASP A 481 -15.16 7.67 -21.10
N GLN A 482 -14.47 8.62 -21.74
CA GLN A 482 -13.80 9.70 -21.04
C GLN A 482 -14.01 11.05 -21.68
N ILE A 483 -14.38 12.04 -20.84
CA ILE A 483 -14.46 13.45 -21.21
C ILE A 483 -13.58 14.26 -20.28
N ALA A 484 -12.64 15.04 -20.84
CA ALA A 484 -11.82 15.96 -20.08
C ALA A 484 -11.67 17.31 -20.78
N GLY A 485 -11.50 18.37 -19.99
CA GLY A 485 -11.33 19.72 -20.50
C GLY A 485 -11.31 20.76 -19.39
N ARG A 486 -11.37 22.04 -19.77
CA ARG A 486 -11.33 23.18 -18.85
C ARG A 486 -11.87 24.47 -19.46
N GLY A 487 -11.94 25.50 -18.66
CA GLY A 487 -12.25 26.87 -19.06
C GLY A 487 -13.70 27.29 -18.77
N LYS A 488 -13.89 28.60 -18.67
CA LYS A 488 -15.19 29.24 -18.56
C LYS A 488 -15.29 30.26 -19.71
N PRO A 489 -15.92 29.89 -20.87
CA PRO A 489 -16.71 28.70 -21.14
C PRO A 489 -15.87 27.42 -21.23
N PHE A 490 -16.49 26.26 -20.95
CA PHE A 490 -15.80 24.97 -20.95
C PHE A 490 -15.39 24.55 -22.38
N VAL A 491 -14.13 24.13 -22.51
CA VAL A 491 -13.56 23.59 -23.76
C VAL A 491 -13.20 22.15 -23.54
N THR A 492 -13.78 21.24 -24.29
CA THR A 492 -13.46 19.81 -24.29
C THR A 492 -12.13 19.58 -24.98
N ASN A 493 -11.21 18.95 -24.28
CA ASN A 493 -9.90 18.54 -24.80
C ASN A 493 -9.86 17.04 -25.16
N THR A 494 -10.51 16.21 -24.37
CA THR A 494 -10.62 14.76 -24.58
C THR A 494 -12.09 14.38 -24.60
N ASN A 495 -12.51 13.60 -25.59
CA ASN A 495 -13.84 12.97 -25.68
C ASN A 495 -13.66 11.66 -26.45
N VAL A 496 -13.48 10.56 -25.72
CA VAL A 496 -13.16 9.25 -26.28
C VAL A 496 -14.10 8.19 -25.73
N SER A 497 -14.44 7.22 -26.57
CA SER A 497 -15.15 5.99 -26.23
C SER A 497 -14.40 4.86 -26.89
N GLN A 498 -13.89 3.91 -26.10
CA GLN A 498 -13.03 2.83 -26.58
C GLN A 498 -13.24 1.57 -25.77
N ASP A 499 -12.92 0.42 -26.39
CA ASP A 499 -12.91 -0.88 -25.74
C ASP A 499 -11.54 -1.57 -25.87
N LYS A 500 -11.27 -2.52 -24.99
CA LYS A 500 -10.02 -3.30 -25.01
C LYS A 500 -10.22 -4.69 -24.43
N VAL A 501 -9.52 -5.65 -25.02
CA VAL A 501 -9.29 -6.98 -24.46
C VAL A 501 -7.89 -7.04 -23.87
N LEU A 502 -7.78 -7.45 -22.60
CA LEU A 502 -6.54 -7.54 -21.83
C LEU A 502 -6.30 -8.99 -21.41
N PRO A 503 -5.34 -9.68 -22.01
CA PRO A 503 -4.97 -11.04 -21.65
C PRO A 503 -4.02 -11.10 -20.44
N LEU A 504 -3.99 -12.25 -19.78
CA LEU A 504 -3.00 -12.67 -18.81
C LEU A 504 -2.62 -14.14 -19.07
N GLY A 505 -1.34 -14.44 -18.99
CA GLY A 505 -0.82 -15.81 -19.05
C GLY A 505 0.24 -16.02 -17.97
N GLY A 506 0.31 -17.20 -17.39
CA GLY A 506 1.32 -17.50 -16.38
C GLY A 506 1.54 -19.00 -16.16
N ALA A 507 2.61 -19.31 -15.48
CA ALA A 507 2.95 -20.66 -15.04
C ALA A 507 3.53 -20.62 -13.63
N ILE A 508 3.22 -21.63 -12.83
CA ILE A 508 3.68 -21.79 -11.46
C ILE A 508 4.22 -23.20 -11.30
N PHE A 509 5.44 -23.32 -10.78
CA PHE A 509 6.07 -24.59 -10.50
C PHE A 509 6.55 -24.67 -9.05
N LYS A 510 5.91 -25.53 -8.23
CA LYS A 510 6.30 -25.77 -6.84
C LYS A 510 7.53 -26.66 -6.80
N LEU A 511 8.69 -26.10 -6.48
CA LEU A 511 9.90 -26.88 -6.19
C LEU A 511 9.71 -27.72 -4.93
N THR A 512 9.10 -27.11 -3.92
CA THR A 512 8.69 -27.71 -2.65
C THR A 512 7.38 -27.06 -2.18
N ASP A 513 6.78 -27.52 -1.09
CA ASP A 513 5.62 -26.87 -0.47
C ASP A 513 5.91 -25.47 0.07
N GLN A 514 7.19 -25.08 0.15
CA GLN A 514 7.66 -23.81 0.71
C GLN A 514 8.29 -22.89 -0.35
N VAL A 515 8.54 -23.39 -1.57
CA VAL A 515 9.23 -22.63 -2.63
C VAL A 515 8.55 -22.87 -3.96
N SER A 516 8.16 -21.82 -4.65
CA SER A 516 7.62 -21.86 -6.01
C SER A 516 8.39 -20.95 -6.96
N LEU A 517 8.54 -21.42 -8.20
CA LEU A 517 8.94 -20.62 -9.35
C LEU A 517 7.69 -20.16 -10.08
N TYR A 518 7.75 -18.98 -10.67
CA TYR A 518 6.66 -18.50 -11.52
C TYR A 518 7.18 -17.73 -12.72
N ALA A 519 6.34 -17.64 -13.75
CA ALA A 519 6.50 -16.75 -14.87
C ALA A 519 5.13 -16.20 -15.27
N SER A 520 5.07 -14.95 -15.74
CA SER A 520 3.83 -14.34 -16.20
C SER A 520 4.02 -13.36 -17.36
N TYR A 521 2.96 -13.25 -18.13
CA TYR A 521 2.68 -12.19 -19.10
C TYR A 521 1.43 -11.46 -18.66
N THR A 522 1.50 -10.13 -18.51
CA THR A 522 0.37 -9.32 -18.05
C THR A 522 0.29 -8.02 -18.81
N GLU A 523 -0.94 -7.51 -18.97
CA GLU A 523 -1.21 -6.23 -19.62
C GLU A 523 -1.93 -5.26 -18.69
N SER A 524 -1.76 -3.95 -18.95
CA SER A 524 -2.51 -2.86 -18.32
C SER A 524 -2.96 -1.84 -19.34
N LEU A 525 -4.00 -1.10 -18.96
CA LEU A 525 -4.55 0.00 -19.73
C LEU A 525 -4.84 1.17 -18.82
N LYS A 526 -4.45 2.37 -19.29
CA LYS A 526 -4.81 3.64 -18.65
C LYS A 526 -5.22 4.65 -19.73
N PRO A 527 -6.46 5.16 -19.71
CA PRO A 527 -6.87 6.21 -20.61
C PRO A 527 -5.99 7.45 -20.51
N ASN A 528 -5.63 8.03 -21.64
CA ASN A 528 -4.92 9.30 -21.72
C ASN A 528 -5.89 10.45 -21.51
N SER A 529 -6.02 10.90 -20.27
CA SER A 529 -6.79 12.11 -19.94
C SER A 529 -5.92 13.34 -20.13
N THR A 530 -6.36 14.24 -21.00
CA THR A 530 -5.64 15.49 -21.20
C THR A 530 -6.51 16.70 -20.93
N ILE A 531 -6.15 17.44 -19.89
CA ILE A 531 -6.60 18.82 -19.68
C ILE A 531 -5.48 19.71 -20.25
N ALA A 532 -5.51 19.97 -21.55
CA ALA A 532 -4.43 20.66 -22.23
C ALA A 532 -4.25 22.10 -21.76
N PRO A 533 -3.02 22.62 -21.70
CA PRO A 533 -2.74 24.04 -21.58
C PRO A 533 -3.35 24.83 -22.75
N ILE A 534 -3.64 26.13 -22.53
CA ILE A 534 -4.11 27.02 -23.60
C ILE A 534 -3.08 27.03 -24.73
N GLY A 535 -3.55 26.96 -25.98
CA GLY A 535 -2.69 26.99 -27.16
C GLY A 535 -2.05 25.65 -27.49
N VAL A 536 -2.36 24.57 -26.76
CA VAL A 536 -1.97 23.21 -27.11
C VAL A 536 -3.13 22.54 -27.86
N THR A 537 -2.86 22.04 -29.05
CA THR A 537 -3.80 21.22 -29.82
C THR A 537 -3.61 19.76 -29.46
N ILE A 538 -4.71 19.03 -29.23
CA ILE A 538 -4.67 17.60 -28.97
C ILE A 538 -5.08 16.88 -30.25
N ASP A 539 -4.31 15.84 -30.62
CA ASP A 539 -4.70 14.93 -31.68
C ASP A 539 -6.06 14.30 -31.33
N SER A 540 -6.98 14.27 -32.28
CA SER A 540 -8.32 13.69 -32.10
C SER A 540 -8.30 12.19 -31.78
N ASN A 541 -7.19 11.54 -31.99
CA ASN A 541 -7.01 10.09 -31.82
C ASN A 541 -6.11 9.76 -30.60
N VAL A 542 -6.57 10.16 -29.42
CA VAL A 542 -5.84 9.91 -28.15
C VAL A 542 -5.94 8.43 -27.78
N ALA A 543 -4.94 7.64 -28.14
CA ALA A 543 -4.87 6.24 -27.75
C ALA A 543 -4.57 6.11 -26.25
N PRO A 544 -5.15 5.11 -25.55
CA PRO A 544 -4.82 4.85 -24.15
C PRO A 544 -3.37 4.39 -23.98
N GLU A 545 -2.77 4.71 -22.85
CA GLU A 545 -1.50 4.11 -22.46
C GLU A 545 -1.70 2.61 -22.23
N GLU A 546 -0.84 1.81 -22.82
CA GLU A 546 -0.82 0.35 -22.68
C GLU A 546 0.51 -0.10 -22.05
N GLY A 547 0.42 -0.96 -21.05
CA GLY A 547 1.57 -1.60 -20.43
C GLY A 547 1.59 -3.08 -20.71
N VAL A 548 2.77 -3.62 -21.03
CA VAL A 548 3.01 -5.06 -21.21
C VAL A 548 4.18 -5.45 -20.34
N SER A 549 4.03 -6.50 -19.53
CA SER A 549 5.08 -7.00 -18.66
C SER A 549 5.31 -8.50 -18.80
N TYR A 550 6.58 -8.85 -18.84
CA TYR A 550 7.08 -10.22 -18.63
C TYR A 550 7.75 -10.26 -17.26
N GLU A 551 7.39 -11.21 -16.45
CA GLU A 551 7.95 -11.40 -15.12
C GLU A 551 8.28 -12.85 -14.85
N THR A 552 9.38 -13.12 -14.15
CA THR A 552 9.71 -14.44 -13.62
C THR A 552 10.33 -14.28 -12.23
N GLY A 553 10.18 -15.27 -11.39
CA GLY A 553 10.73 -15.18 -10.06
C GLY A 553 10.60 -16.43 -9.21
N VAL A 554 11.07 -16.27 -7.99
CA VAL A 554 11.02 -17.27 -6.92
C VAL A 554 10.24 -16.69 -5.75
N LYS A 555 9.30 -17.46 -5.23
CA LYS A 555 8.59 -17.16 -3.99
C LYS A 555 8.87 -18.22 -2.96
N PHE A 556 8.96 -17.82 -1.71
CA PHE A 556 9.20 -18.75 -0.62
C PHE A 556 8.43 -18.37 0.65
N ASP A 557 8.00 -19.36 1.41
CA ASP A 557 7.42 -19.24 2.75
C ASP A 557 8.03 -20.35 3.64
N LEU A 558 9.21 -20.05 4.18
CA LEU A 558 10.03 -21.02 4.90
C LEU A 558 9.51 -21.26 6.31
N ASN A 559 9.05 -22.48 6.57
CA ASN A 559 8.55 -22.94 7.89
C ASN A 559 7.45 -22.03 8.45
N LYS A 560 6.70 -21.32 7.61
CA LYS A 560 5.70 -20.30 8.00
C LYS A 560 6.29 -19.21 8.93
N ARG A 561 7.58 -18.94 8.81
CA ARG A 561 8.30 -17.93 9.61
C ARG A 561 8.84 -16.77 8.77
N ILE A 562 9.41 -17.05 7.62
CA ILE A 562 10.00 -16.07 6.72
C ILE A 562 9.39 -16.27 5.35
N SER A 563 8.83 -15.22 4.78
CA SER A 563 8.33 -15.20 3.42
C SER A 563 9.05 -14.15 2.59
N GLY A 564 9.10 -14.37 1.29
CA GLY A 564 9.70 -13.40 0.39
C GLY A 564 9.51 -13.75 -1.08
N THR A 565 9.89 -12.79 -1.91
CA THR A 565 9.83 -12.88 -3.37
C THR A 565 11.09 -12.30 -3.98
N LEU A 566 11.71 -13.01 -4.89
CA LEU A 566 12.71 -12.51 -5.83
C LEU A 566 12.07 -12.47 -7.21
N ALA A 567 11.98 -11.29 -7.82
CA ALA A 567 11.37 -11.08 -9.13
C ALA A 567 12.37 -10.46 -10.12
N LEU A 568 12.30 -10.90 -11.36
CA LEU A 568 12.94 -10.28 -12.52
C LEU A 568 11.81 -9.84 -13.45
N TYR A 569 11.83 -8.60 -13.90
CA TYR A 569 10.78 -8.05 -14.76
C TYR A 569 11.33 -7.25 -15.93
N ASP A 570 10.56 -7.26 -17.00
CA ASP A 570 10.73 -6.44 -18.19
C ASP A 570 9.36 -5.87 -18.56
N LEU A 571 9.23 -4.52 -18.63
CA LEU A 571 7.98 -3.82 -18.75
C LEU A 571 8.07 -2.71 -19.79
N ASP A 572 7.23 -2.78 -20.82
CA ASP A 572 7.04 -1.74 -21.84
C ASP A 572 5.74 -0.97 -21.61
N LYS A 573 5.81 0.36 -21.75
CA LYS A 573 4.67 1.27 -21.77
C LYS A 573 4.61 2.01 -23.10
N LYS A 574 3.49 1.91 -23.80
CA LYS A 574 3.24 2.52 -25.12
C LYS A 574 2.20 3.64 -25.00
N ASN A 575 2.09 4.42 -26.07
CA ASN A 575 1.12 5.50 -26.21
C ASN A 575 1.25 6.57 -25.11
N VAL A 576 2.50 6.78 -24.65
CA VAL A 576 2.80 7.85 -23.69
C VAL A 576 2.66 9.19 -24.37
N GLN A 577 2.05 10.15 -23.69
CA GLN A 577 1.88 11.51 -24.23
C GLN A 577 3.22 12.18 -24.47
N THR A 578 3.40 12.74 -25.66
CA THR A 578 4.53 13.54 -26.07
C THR A 578 4.07 14.83 -26.71
N THR A 579 4.87 15.89 -26.65
CA THR A 579 4.58 17.16 -27.29
C THR A 579 5.53 17.41 -28.44
N LYS A 580 5.00 18.02 -29.51
CA LYS A 580 5.77 18.48 -30.68
C LYS A 580 5.30 19.87 -31.08
N THR A 581 6.23 20.76 -31.37
CA THR A 581 5.90 22.04 -31.97
C THR A 581 5.90 21.88 -33.49
N ASN A 582 4.76 22.15 -34.12
CA ASN A 582 4.65 22.08 -35.59
C ASN A 582 5.31 23.28 -36.31
N SER A 583 5.33 23.27 -37.61
CA SER A 583 5.96 24.33 -38.44
C SER A 583 5.29 25.70 -38.28
N ALA A 584 4.08 25.78 -37.78
CA ALA A 584 3.37 27.01 -37.46
C ALA A 584 3.63 27.54 -36.03
N GLY A 585 4.49 26.86 -35.25
CA GLY A 585 4.81 27.21 -33.86
C GLY A 585 3.74 26.75 -32.85
N VAL A 586 2.78 25.96 -33.27
CA VAL A 586 1.71 25.41 -32.39
C VAL A 586 2.23 24.13 -31.73
N VAL A 587 2.04 24.04 -30.42
CA VAL A 587 2.35 22.80 -29.66
C VAL A 587 1.22 21.81 -29.85
N GLU A 588 1.54 20.65 -30.36
CA GLU A 588 0.62 19.51 -30.55
C GLU A 588 0.96 18.42 -29.55
N LEU A 589 -0.05 17.78 -28.99
CA LEU A 589 0.09 16.66 -28.07
C LEU A 589 -0.32 15.39 -28.78
N HIS A 590 0.59 14.42 -28.81
CA HIS A 590 0.45 13.13 -29.48
C HIS A 590 0.62 12.00 -28.47
N THR A 591 0.09 10.81 -28.77
CA THR A 591 0.21 9.60 -27.95
C THR A 591 1.09 8.53 -28.63
N VAL A 592 2.32 8.90 -28.95
CA VAL A 592 3.28 8.05 -29.69
C VAL A 592 4.53 7.67 -28.88
N GLY A 593 4.64 8.20 -27.67
CA GLY A 593 5.78 7.95 -26.81
C GLY A 593 5.81 6.50 -26.29
N ARG A 594 7.03 6.04 -25.94
CA ARG A 594 7.25 4.76 -25.27
C ARG A 594 8.24 4.92 -24.14
N ALA A 595 8.04 4.13 -23.08
CA ALA A 595 8.97 4.00 -21.97
C ALA A 595 9.14 2.52 -21.62
N HIS A 596 10.35 2.14 -21.26
CA HIS A 596 10.71 0.77 -20.90
C HIS A 596 11.33 0.76 -19.51
N SER A 597 10.98 -0.24 -18.71
CA SER A 597 11.52 -0.46 -17.36
C SER A 597 11.84 -1.94 -17.16
N ARG A 598 13.04 -2.23 -16.69
CA ARG A 598 13.46 -3.58 -16.33
C ARG A 598 14.16 -3.57 -14.98
N GLY A 599 14.08 -4.67 -14.26
CA GLY A 599 14.70 -4.69 -12.95
C GLY A 599 14.71 -6.01 -12.24
N ILE A 600 15.28 -5.94 -11.03
CA ILE A 600 15.39 -7.03 -10.07
C ILE A 600 14.83 -6.53 -8.76
N GLU A 601 13.97 -7.31 -8.12
CA GLU A 601 13.35 -6.98 -6.85
C GLU A 601 13.46 -8.15 -5.88
N LEU A 602 13.87 -7.86 -4.66
CA LEU A 602 13.89 -8.80 -3.54
C LEU A 602 13.13 -8.18 -2.37
N ASP A 603 12.14 -8.89 -1.88
CA ASP A 603 11.40 -8.51 -0.66
C ASP A 603 11.37 -9.71 0.28
N VAL A 604 11.70 -9.48 1.56
CA VAL A 604 11.75 -10.52 2.60
C VAL A 604 11.14 -9.97 3.89
N THR A 605 10.25 -10.74 4.50
CA THR A 605 9.66 -10.38 5.79
C THR A 605 9.44 -11.63 6.66
N GLY A 606 9.56 -11.49 7.98
CA GLY A 606 9.30 -12.59 8.90
C GLY A 606 10.18 -12.62 10.15
N ARG A 607 10.19 -13.78 10.79
CA ARG A 607 10.98 -14.04 12.02
C ARG A 607 12.17 -14.96 11.71
N LEU A 608 13.37 -14.46 11.93
CA LEU A 608 14.61 -15.26 11.82
C LEU A 608 14.72 -16.30 12.94
N THR A 609 14.43 -15.85 14.16
CA THR A 609 14.40 -16.67 15.38
C THR A 609 13.16 -16.31 16.19
N ASP A 610 12.99 -16.86 17.38
CA ASP A 610 11.89 -16.45 18.26
C ASP A 610 12.05 -15.01 18.78
N SER A 611 13.27 -14.51 18.81
CA SER A 611 13.59 -13.15 19.26
C SER A 611 13.84 -12.16 18.12
N TRP A 612 14.29 -12.60 16.95
CA TRP A 612 14.61 -11.71 15.85
C TRP A 612 13.56 -11.74 14.75
N ALA A 613 13.08 -10.56 14.37
CA ALA A 613 12.26 -10.35 13.17
C ALA A 613 12.94 -9.35 12.23
N LEU A 614 12.59 -9.47 10.93
CA LEU A 614 13.08 -8.55 9.90
C LEU A 614 11.99 -8.22 8.89
N ILE A 615 12.13 -7.04 8.28
CA ILE A 615 11.55 -6.69 7.00
C ILE A 615 12.63 -5.97 6.18
N GLY A 616 12.83 -6.39 4.94
CA GLY A 616 13.84 -5.79 4.08
C GLY A 616 13.55 -5.99 2.63
N SER A 617 14.10 -5.08 1.82
CA SER A 617 13.91 -5.07 0.38
C SER A 617 15.14 -4.54 -0.34
N TYR A 618 15.28 -4.96 -1.59
CA TYR A 618 16.21 -4.39 -2.55
C TYR A 618 15.56 -4.32 -3.92
N GLY A 619 15.67 -3.19 -4.60
CA GLY A 619 15.18 -2.97 -5.96
C GLY A 619 16.25 -2.34 -6.85
N TYR A 620 16.48 -2.96 -8.00
CA TYR A 620 17.18 -2.37 -9.13
C TYR A 620 16.16 -2.07 -10.22
N THR A 621 16.06 -0.80 -10.68
CA THR A 621 15.07 -0.33 -11.67
C THR A 621 15.74 0.55 -12.73
N ASP A 622 15.94 0.04 -13.94
CA ASP A 622 16.40 0.84 -15.07
C ASP A 622 15.19 1.19 -15.96
N ALA A 623 14.68 2.41 -15.78
CA ALA A 623 13.49 2.91 -16.50
C ALA A 623 13.86 4.09 -17.38
N ARG A 624 13.51 4.04 -18.70
CA ARG A 624 13.93 5.01 -19.72
C ARG A 624 12.84 5.27 -20.74
N VAL A 625 12.88 6.47 -21.34
CA VAL A 625 12.13 6.82 -22.53
C VAL A 625 12.79 6.14 -23.75
N THR A 626 12.04 5.32 -24.48
CA THR A 626 12.51 4.57 -25.66
C THR A 626 11.96 5.11 -26.99
N ALA A 627 10.91 5.94 -26.95
CA ALA A 627 10.44 6.72 -28.09
C ALA A 627 9.80 8.02 -27.61
N SER A 628 10.07 9.10 -28.34
CA SER A 628 9.46 10.43 -28.11
C SER A 628 9.61 11.26 -29.38
N GLU A 629 8.61 12.11 -29.67
CA GLU A 629 8.71 13.14 -30.70
C GLU A 629 9.60 14.33 -30.27
N ASP A 630 9.75 14.52 -28.94
CA ASP A 630 10.74 15.42 -28.38
C ASP A 630 12.10 14.67 -28.28
N PRO A 631 13.09 15.02 -29.13
CA PRO A 631 14.38 14.33 -29.15
C PRO A 631 15.19 14.52 -27.87
N THR A 632 14.86 15.53 -27.05
CA THR A 632 15.54 15.78 -25.77
C THR A 632 15.16 14.74 -24.70
N LEU A 633 14.08 13.99 -24.89
CA LEU A 633 13.60 12.96 -23.96
C LEU A 633 14.11 11.56 -24.31
N TYR A 634 14.49 11.29 -25.58
CA TYR A 634 14.93 9.96 -26.01
C TYR A 634 16.15 9.47 -25.21
N GLY A 635 16.07 8.24 -24.71
CA GLY A 635 17.13 7.60 -23.91
C GLY A 635 17.25 8.12 -22.47
N LYS A 636 16.49 9.15 -22.08
CA LYS A 636 16.52 9.71 -20.73
C LYS A 636 15.91 8.73 -19.72
N LYS A 637 16.50 8.70 -18.51
CA LYS A 637 15.91 7.98 -17.36
C LYS A 637 14.60 8.65 -16.95
N LEU A 638 13.64 7.88 -16.51
CA LEU A 638 12.37 8.41 -16.01
C LEU A 638 12.58 9.23 -14.72
N GLN A 639 11.90 10.35 -14.63
CA GLN A 639 11.98 11.30 -13.51
C GLN A 639 11.62 10.62 -12.18
N ASN A 640 12.33 10.96 -11.11
CA ASN A 640 12.16 10.45 -9.74
C ASN A 640 12.40 8.93 -9.57
N VAL A 641 12.84 8.22 -10.60
CA VAL A 641 13.16 6.79 -10.53
C VAL A 641 14.62 6.59 -10.15
N ALA A 642 14.86 6.01 -8.97
CA ALA A 642 16.20 5.63 -8.54
C ALA A 642 16.60 4.28 -9.15
N LEU A 643 17.86 4.17 -9.60
CA LEU A 643 18.39 2.90 -10.11
C LEU A 643 18.43 1.83 -9.02
N ASN A 644 18.76 2.21 -7.79
CA ASN A 644 18.84 1.31 -6.65
C ASN A 644 18.05 1.86 -5.48
N THR A 645 17.24 1.01 -4.86
CA THR A 645 16.58 1.25 -3.58
C THR A 645 16.84 0.06 -2.65
N ALA A 646 17.00 0.30 -1.37
CA ALA A 646 17.14 -0.77 -0.38
C ALA A 646 16.55 -0.33 0.96
N SER A 647 16.01 -1.26 1.71
CA SER A 647 15.65 -1.06 3.10
C SER A 647 15.90 -2.32 3.92
N LEU A 648 16.24 -2.13 5.19
CA LEU A 648 16.36 -3.22 6.14
C LEU A 648 15.99 -2.72 7.53
N TYR A 649 15.01 -3.36 8.13
CA TYR A 649 14.62 -3.17 9.52
C TYR A 649 14.74 -4.49 10.29
N LEU A 650 15.33 -4.43 11.46
CA LEU A 650 15.50 -5.54 12.39
C LEU A 650 14.83 -5.20 13.71
N VAL A 651 14.22 -6.18 14.32
CA VAL A 651 13.59 -6.06 15.64
C VAL A 651 14.03 -7.20 16.50
N TYR A 652 14.43 -6.87 17.73
CA TYR A 652 14.75 -7.84 18.77
C TYR A 652 13.71 -7.79 19.88
N ASP A 653 13.10 -8.94 20.15
CA ASP A 653 12.15 -9.15 21.24
C ASP A 653 12.89 -9.85 22.41
N PHE A 654 12.96 -9.18 23.55
CA PHE A 654 13.59 -9.69 24.75
C PHE A 654 12.77 -10.79 25.46
N GLY A 655 11.53 -11.02 24.99
CA GLY A 655 10.64 -12.03 25.56
C GLY A 655 10.40 -11.81 27.06
N THR A 656 10.57 -12.87 27.86
CA THR A 656 10.36 -12.85 29.32
C THR A 656 11.62 -12.52 30.13
N ALA A 657 12.71 -12.08 29.48
CA ALA A 657 13.96 -11.75 30.16
C ALA A 657 13.85 -10.53 31.09
N LEU A 658 12.81 -9.71 30.93
CA LEU A 658 12.52 -8.53 31.76
C LEU A 658 11.08 -8.60 32.31
N PRO A 659 10.79 -7.94 33.43
CA PRO A 659 9.41 -7.70 33.84
C PRO A 659 8.68 -6.88 32.73
N GLY A 660 7.66 -7.46 32.12
CA GLY A 660 7.05 -6.90 30.89
C GLY A 660 7.76 -7.37 29.62
N GLN A 661 7.29 -6.93 28.47
CA GLN A 661 7.85 -7.28 27.16
C GLN A 661 8.52 -6.06 26.53
N LEU A 662 9.85 -6.12 26.41
CA LEU A 662 10.63 -5.09 25.71
C LEU A 662 10.95 -5.56 24.29
N ARG A 663 10.72 -4.68 23.32
CA ARG A 663 11.15 -4.86 21.94
C ARG A 663 11.93 -3.61 21.50
N LEU A 664 13.08 -3.84 20.87
CA LEU A 664 13.90 -2.79 20.28
C LEU A 664 14.01 -3.06 18.80
N GLY A 665 13.86 -2.02 18.00
CA GLY A 665 14.00 -2.16 16.56
C GLY A 665 14.59 -0.92 15.92
N GLY A 666 15.07 -1.11 14.71
CA GLY A 666 15.60 -0.03 13.91
C GLY A 666 16.01 -0.52 12.55
N GLY A 667 16.21 0.42 11.66
CA GLY A 667 16.60 0.12 10.29
C GLY A 667 16.97 1.36 9.52
N ALA A 668 17.31 1.14 8.26
CA ALA A 668 17.67 2.20 7.35
C ALA A 668 17.11 1.92 5.96
N ARG A 669 16.78 2.99 5.24
CA ARG A 669 16.46 2.96 3.83
C ARG A 669 17.51 3.75 3.03
N TYR A 670 17.88 3.21 1.89
CA TYR A 670 18.73 3.85 0.88
C TYR A 670 17.91 4.09 -0.38
N VAL A 671 18.02 5.28 -0.95
CA VAL A 671 17.49 5.61 -2.27
C VAL A 671 18.62 6.24 -3.08
N GLY A 672 18.92 5.67 -4.25
CA GLY A 672 19.97 6.12 -5.14
C GLY A 672 19.69 7.51 -5.75
N ASP A 673 20.69 8.06 -6.43
CA ASP A 673 20.52 9.26 -7.23
C ASP A 673 19.48 9.04 -8.33
N ARG A 674 18.71 10.10 -8.65
CA ARG A 674 17.62 10.01 -9.61
C ARG A 674 17.36 11.33 -10.30
N PRO A 675 16.89 11.30 -11.57
CA PRO A 675 16.60 12.53 -12.31
C PRO A 675 15.56 13.40 -11.59
N GLY A 676 15.83 14.69 -11.49
CA GLY A 676 14.90 15.68 -10.93
C GLY A 676 13.94 16.27 -11.95
N ASP A 677 14.19 16.03 -13.24
CA ASP A 677 13.32 16.41 -14.36
C ASP A 677 13.36 15.37 -15.48
N SER A 678 12.40 15.46 -16.42
CA SER A 678 12.26 14.52 -17.52
C SER A 678 13.41 14.56 -18.52
N THR A 679 14.11 15.69 -18.66
CA THR A 679 15.26 15.89 -19.56
C THR A 679 16.59 15.52 -18.91
N ASN A 680 16.58 15.11 -17.63
CA ASN A 680 17.75 14.75 -16.83
C ASN A 680 18.79 15.88 -16.72
N THR A 681 18.33 17.13 -16.59
CA THR A 681 19.21 18.29 -16.49
C THR A 681 19.86 18.42 -15.12
N PHE A 682 19.23 17.87 -14.07
CA PHE A 682 19.79 17.75 -12.74
C PHE A 682 19.33 16.45 -12.06
N PHE A 683 20.08 16.05 -11.03
CA PHE A 683 19.79 14.84 -10.27
C PHE A 683 19.58 15.18 -8.79
N LEU A 684 18.61 14.52 -8.18
CA LEU A 684 18.45 14.49 -6.74
C LEU A 684 19.51 13.55 -6.16
N PRO A 685 20.30 13.99 -5.16
CA PRO A 685 21.34 13.16 -4.57
C PRO A 685 20.76 11.91 -3.89
N SER A 686 21.55 10.85 -3.84
CA SER A 686 21.25 9.67 -3.04
C SER A 686 21.21 10.00 -1.56
N TYR A 687 20.45 9.21 -0.77
CA TYR A 687 20.37 9.39 0.67
C TYR A 687 20.20 8.05 1.41
N VAL A 688 20.59 8.07 2.69
CA VAL A 688 20.26 7.05 3.68
C VAL A 688 19.52 7.73 4.82
N VAL A 689 18.39 7.20 5.20
CA VAL A 689 17.62 7.62 6.39
C VAL A 689 17.48 6.43 7.31
N ALA A 690 17.80 6.61 8.59
CA ALA A 690 17.71 5.57 9.61
C ALA A 690 16.67 5.94 10.65
N ASP A 691 15.93 4.95 11.11
CA ASP A 691 14.90 5.07 12.14
C ASP A 691 15.16 4.04 13.26
N ILE A 692 14.76 4.37 14.49
CA ILE A 692 14.79 3.44 15.63
C ILE A 692 13.48 3.52 16.40
N PHE A 693 13.14 2.43 17.07
CA PHE A 693 12.04 2.42 18.03
C PHE A 693 12.30 1.49 19.22
N ALA A 694 11.58 1.74 20.29
CA ALA A 694 11.48 0.87 21.44
C ALA A 694 10.02 0.74 21.87
N THR A 695 9.55 -0.46 22.16
CA THR A 695 8.24 -0.71 22.76
C THR A 695 8.41 -1.47 24.06
N TYR A 696 7.70 -1.05 25.10
CA TYR A 696 7.65 -1.73 26.38
C TYR A 696 6.20 -1.98 26.78
N GLU A 697 5.81 -3.25 26.77
CA GLU A 697 4.47 -3.66 27.20
C GLU A 697 4.53 -4.16 28.65
N THR A 698 3.69 -3.59 29.49
CA THR A 698 3.55 -3.93 30.91
C THR A 698 2.08 -3.93 31.30
N LYS A 699 1.78 -4.16 32.55
CA LYS A 699 0.42 -4.07 33.10
C LYS A 699 0.37 -2.98 34.18
N TYR A 700 -0.68 -2.15 34.10
CA TYR A 700 -1.08 -1.30 35.19
C TYR A 700 -2.42 -1.79 35.70
N GLU A 701 -2.44 -2.34 36.91
CA GLU A 701 -3.56 -3.11 37.46
C GLU A 701 -3.91 -4.28 36.50
N GLN A 702 -5.13 -4.29 35.93
CA GLN A 702 -5.59 -5.31 34.98
C GLN A 702 -5.36 -4.94 33.50
N PHE A 703 -5.03 -3.66 33.23
CA PHE A 703 -4.93 -3.16 31.87
C PHE A 703 -3.52 -3.33 31.32
N PRO A 704 -3.32 -3.98 30.17
CA PRO A 704 -2.05 -3.93 29.44
C PRO A 704 -1.79 -2.49 28.95
N VAL A 705 -0.57 -2.00 29.18
CA VAL A 705 -0.12 -0.68 28.73
C VAL A 705 1.13 -0.86 27.89
N VAL A 706 1.12 -0.27 26.70
CA VAL A 706 2.28 -0.24 25.78
C VAL A 706 2.83 1.19 25.73
N TYR A 707 4.06 1.37 26.17
CA TYR A 707 4.83 2.56 25.93
C TYR A 707 5.66 2.37 24.67
N GLN A 708 5.67 3.38 23.79
CA GLN A 708 6.46 3.30 22.57
C GLN A 708 7.21 4.61 22.34
N PHE A 709 8.50 4.47 22.04
CA PHE A 709 9.40 5.58 21.69
C PHE A 709 9.90 5.35 20.26
N ASN A 710 9.80 6.39 19.41
CA ASN A 710 10.30 6.34 18.03
C ASN A 710 11.16 7.56 17.74
N VAL A 711 12.23 7.35 16.98
CA VAL A 711 13.00 8.42 16.34
C VAL A 711 13.05 8.14 14.85
N LYS A 712 12.35 8.96 14.08
CA LYS A 712 12.41 8.97 12.61
C LYS A 712 13.54 9.90 12.16
N ASN A 713 14.23 9.54 11.08
CA ASN A 713 15.39 10.28 10.58
C ASN A 713 16.42 10.57 11.69
N LEU A 714 16.91 9.51 12.31
CA LEU A 714 17.78 9.54 13.51
C LEU A 714 18.95 10.54 13.39
N PHE A 715 19.56 10.62 12.22
CA PHE A 715 20.74 11.45 11.96
C PHE A 715 20.42 12.84 11.43
N ASP A 716 19.13 13.21 11.36
CA ASP A 716 18.65 14.48 10.83
C ASP A 716 19.15 14.78 9.41
N THR A 717 19.18 13.74 8.59
CA THR A 717 19.64 13.82 7.20
C THR A 717 18.71 14.68 6.39
N VAL A 718 19.23 15.70 5.72
CA VAL A 718 18.48 16.48 4.71
C VAL A 718 18.45 15.66 3.41
N TYR A 719 17.27 15.34 2.94
CA TYR A 719 17.09 14.54 1.72
C TYR A 719 15.93 15.06 0.87
N TYR A 720 15.95 14.70 -0.41
CA TYR A 720 15.01 15.21 -1.41
C TYR A 720 14.25 14.03 -2.04
N PRO A 721 13.03 13.70 -1.55
CA PRO A 721 12.32 12.48 -2.00
C PRO A 721 11.88 12.55 -3.46
N SER A 722 11.49 13.72 -3.97
CA SER A 722 11.04 13.89 -5.35
C SER A 722 11.20 15.33 -5.84
N ALA A 723 11.07 15.52 -7.16
CA ALA A 723 11.02 16.84 -7.78
C ALA A 723 9.96 16.87 -8.89
N VAL A 724 9.40 18.03 -9.15
CA VAL A 724 8.59 18.32 -10.35
C VAL A 724 9.46 18.97 -11.42
N ASN A 725 10.32 19.88 -11.01
CA ASN A 725 11.36 20.55 -11.77
C ASN A 725 12.38 21.15 -10.80
N ASN A 726 13.38 21.88 -11.31
CA ASN A 726 14.43 22.47 -10.47
C ASN A 726 13.97 23.58 -9.50
N LEU A 727 12.75 24.13 -9.65
CA LEU A 727 12.15 25.13 -8.75
C LEU A 727 11.14 24.52 -7.77
N ASN A 728 10.90 23.21 -7.85
CA ASN A 728 9.91 22.51 -7.05
C ASN A 728 10.47 21.11 -6.68
N VAL A 729 11.30 21.10 -5.64
CA VAL A 729 12.01 19.93 -5.12
C VAL A 729 11.57 19.70 -3.69
N ALA A 730 10.84 18.61 -3.44
CA ALA A 730 10.40 18.24 -2.11
C ALA A 730 11.59 18.01 -1.16
N ILE A 731 11.46 18.41 0.08
CA ILE A 731 12.41 18.11 1.16
C ILE A 731 11.75 17.12 2.10
N GLY A 732 12.46 16.05 2.42
CA GLY A 732 12.00 15.05 3.40
C GLY A 732 11.98 15.60 4.83
N ASP A 733 11.15 15.00 5.67
CA ASP A 733 10.97 15.44 7.06
C ASP A 733 12.29 15.38 7.85
N ALA A 734 12.52 16.42 8.67
CA ALA A 734 13.59 16.46 9.65
C ALA A 734 13.42 15.34 10.70
N ARG A 735 14.41 15.16 11.57
CA ARG A 735 14.31 14.22 12.69
C ARG A 735 13.07 14.50 13.53
N ARG A 736 12.25 13.46 13.74
CA ARG A 736 11.06 13.50 14.58
C ARG A 736 11.19 12.49 15.71
N VAL A 737 11.05 12.96 16.93
CA VAL A 737 10.99 12.13 18.14
C VAL A 737 9.54 12.03 18.57
N SER A 738 9.08 10.84 18.94
CA SER A 738 7.74 10.66 19.51
C SER A 738 7.72 9.67 20.65
N LEU A 739 6.81 9.89 21.58
CA LEU A 739 6.53 9.01 22.71
C LEU A 739 5.02 8.80 22.80
N SER A 740 4.60 7.54 22.87
CA SER A 740 3.19 7.22 23.05
C SER A 740 2.94 6.27 24.22
N ALA A 741 1.73 6.32 24.74
CA ALA A 741 1.20 5.36 25.69
C ALA A 741 -0.14 4.85 25.17
N THR A 742 -0.26 3.51 25.07
CA THR A 742 -1.48 2.82 24.63
C THR A 742 -2.00 1.97 25.78
N VAL A 743 -3.20 2.25 26.23
CA VAL A 743 -3.93 1.43 27.21
C VAL A 743 -4.87 0.51 26.43
N LYS A 744 -4.78 -0.80 26.68
CA LYS A 744 -5.66 -1.83 26.10
C LYS A 744 -6.70 -2.28 27.14
N PHE A 745 -7.93 -2.54 26.72
CA PHE A 745 -9.04 -2.97 27.61
C PHE A 745 -10.01 -3.91 26.92
#